data_d6b27dcd8596075e6361a9dffca9b885
#
_entry.id   d6b27dcd8596075e6361a9dffca9b885
#
_cell.length_a   1.000
_cell.length_b   1.000
_cell.length_c   1.000
_cell.angle_alpha   90.00
_cell.angle_beta   90.00
_cell.angle_gamma   90.00
#
_symmetry.space_group_name_H-M   'P 1'
#
loop_
_entity.id
_entity.type
_entity.pdbx_description
1 polymer ?
#
loop_
_entity_poly.entity_id
_entity_poly.type
_entity_poly.pdbx_seq_one_letter_code
_entity_poly.pdbx_strand_id
1 'polypeptide(L)'
;MKHCRGSIYNKFPFSRTVLNAPDHLHPAAGFDSEQIHSDQPSYTVLHHGYVNVCLYVSICCLQRLDVLAEMSVKAFELVPAVERDLLMGDKARINIECIECCGKHLYVGTNDCFIHHFLLDEVTSPKGKPSYSSQKLLHKYLGLKKPVAELRAASALERLIVLCDGIVFLVDMVTLETVPSAAGGGAKIRGVTAFCVNENPVSGDPFCVEMGVLSWKRRTVQIYMVYEDRVQLVKEVTTPEQPCAVSLDGYFLCLALATQYMILNYNTGASQDLFPYNSEERRPIVKRIDREEFLLAAPGGLGMFANAEGVSQRAPVNWSESVIGATVCFPYVVALDESFITIHSMLDQQLKQTLSFRDGHILEVFEGKVILASTKAVYVLVPLPLERQIQDLLASHRVEEALVLTEGAQRNIPKDKFQILHKRILQQAGFIQFGQLQFLEAKEHFRKGQLDVRELISLYPLLMPASSSFTRCHPPLHEFADLNHLAQGDQEKVLRCKKFLISYLGEVRSTEVANGCREDVDTALLKLYAEQDHDSLLDLLASENACLLTDSVPWLEKYHKYFALGLLYHYNGQDSAALQLWIRVADGDLEDHTRSDLYEYVVDFLCSCSNLDLVWKYADWALRKDPTIGVHIFTKRPGSKDQSDLNPDDVVTYLGKHSRALLLYLEHVVLERRTQKERFHTHLAVLYLERVLSLLSESSKNEQQLTRARERLQALLRESNLYRVQFILGKMENNDHLLLERATLHGKLEEHDKALHILVHELRDFPSAEAFVIWASSCQDSAYRQRLFHLLLGVYLDRTLTGKSAAGVSSGDLEMAAVDLLNRHGEVFDAVRVLRMLPEGWSLQLLRPFLGRAVRASMHACRTSQIALGLAHSENLQLLHDRLKERKKPILVSEKKGCHLCHNTFSEPDVVCLPGGVPVHTHCVAQRVRDPPTKRPLTNSSNHT
;
A
#
# COMPACT_ATOMS: atom_id res chain seq x y z
N MET A 1 37.46 10.63 0.87
CA MET A 1 37.77 9.87 -0.37
C MET A 1 36.54 9.92 -1.26
N LYS A 2 36.65 10.70 -2.26
CA LYS A 2 36.46 10.50 -3.72
C LYS A 2 35.13 9.89 -4.17
N HIS A 3 34.32 10.77 -4.74
CA HIS A 3 33.74 10.77 -6.10
C HIS A 3 32.67 9.73 -6.44
N CYS A 4 31.45 10.15 -6.79
CA CYS A 4 31.08 10.47 -8.16
C CYS A 4 29.74 11.21 -8.25
N ARG A 5 29.77 12.20 -9.14
CA ARG A 5 28.66 12.99 -9.66
C ARG A 5 27.82 12.15 -10.65
N GLY A 6 26.54 12.46 -10.76
CA GLY A 6 25.70 12.04 -11.88
C GLY A 6 24.38 12.81 -11.90
N SER A 7 24.39 13.91 -12.65
CA SER A 7 23.26 14.74 -13.04
C SER A 7 22.38 14.04 -14.06
N ILE A 8 21.04 14.09 -13.89
CA ILE A 8 20.10 14.00 -15.03
C ILE A 8 18.92 14.95 -14.78
N TYR A 9 18.89 16.00 -15.57
CA TYR A 9 17.72 16.84 -15.87
C TYR A 9 16.70 16.02 -16.65
N ASN A 10 15.42 16.15 -16.33
CA ASN A 10 14.36 16.00 -17.32
C ASN A 10 13.22 17.00 -17.08
N LYS A 11 13.07 17.82 -18.09
CA LYS A 11 12.00 18.78 -18.35
C LYS A 11 10.69 18.06 -18.65
N PHE A 12 9.59 18.56 -18.11
CA PHE A 12 8.25 18.36 -18.70
C PHE A 12 7.64 19.67 -19.14
N PRO A 13 6.98 19.70 -20.29
CA PRO A 13 6.41 20.92 -20.85
C PRO A 13 4.95 21.14 -20.45
N PHE A 14 4.64 22.41 -20.23
CA PHE A 14 3.27 22.94 -20.15
C PHE A 14 2.55 22.76 -21.49
N SER A 15 1.32 22.26 -21.45
CA SER A 15 0.35 22.48 -22.51
C SER A 15 -0.90 23.14 -21.95
N ARG A 16 -1.08 24.42 -22.37
CA ARG A 16 -2.34 25.14 -22.30
C ARG A 16 -3.33 24.50 -23.27
N THR A 17 -4.53 24.24 -22.82
CA THR A 17 -5.68 24.07 -23.72
C THR A 17 -6.77 25.05 -23.32
N VAL A 18 -6.96 26.00 -24.19
CA VAL A 18 -8.09 26.92 -24.26
C VAL A 18 -9.24 26.14 -24.87
N LEU A 19 -10.42 26.21 -24.29
CA LEU A 19 -11.66 25.82 -24.97
C LEU A 19 -12.69 26.95 -24.85
N ASN A 20 -13.04 27.41 -26.03
CA ASN A 20 -14.04 28.40 -26.35
C ASN A 20 -15.45 27.91 -26.00
N ALA A 21 -16.26 28.85 -25.63
CA ALA A 21 -17.72 28.80 -25.66
C ALA A 21 -18.26 28.95 -27.11
N PRO A 22 -19.44 28.47 -27.42
CA PRO A 22 -20.25 29.12 -28.45
C PRO A 22 -21.56 29.67 -27.90
N ASP A 23 -21.79 30.90 -28.37
CA ASP A 23 -23.07 31.60 -28.40
C ASP A 23 -24.15 30.86 -29.19
N HIS A 24 -25.36 31.15 -28.85
CA HIS A 24 -26.61 31.31 -29.66
C HIS A 24 -27.82 30.76 -28.86
N LEU A 25 -28.87 31.46 -28.60
CA LEU A 25 -29.84 32.19 -29.39
C LEU A 25 -30.96 32.70 -28.46
N HIS A 26 -31.36 33.94 -28.64
CA HIS A 26 -32.67 34.54 -28.34
C HIS A 26 -33.74 34.07 -29.37
N PRO A 27 -35.04 34.44 -29.34
CA PRO A 27 -35.84 35.23 -28.37
C PRO A 27 -37.34 34.79 -28.29
N ALA A 28 -38.09 35.64 -27.58
CA ALA A 28 -39.47 36.05 -27.89
C ALA A 28 -40.61 35.69 -26.93
N ALA A 29 -41.29 36.64 -26.64
CA ALA A 29 -42.68 37.04 -26.50
C ALA A 29 -43.20 37.04 -25.04
N GLY A 30 -43.87 38.05 -24.53
CA GLY A 30 -44.49 39.24 -25.02
C GLY A 30 -45.74 39.48 -24.18
N PHE A 31 -46.14 40.76 -24.06
CA PHE A 31 -47.42 41.27 -23.57
C PHE A 31 -47.67 41.24 -22.05
N ASP A 32 -48.27 42.22 -21.41
CA ASP A 32 -48.82 43.55 -21.80
C ASP A 32 -48.92 44.42 -20.56
N SER A 33 -48.93 45.70 -20.80
CA SER A 33 -49.21 46.84 -19.99
C SER A 33 -50.66 46.95 -19.46
N GLU A 34 -50.87 47.58 -18.35
CA GLU A 34 -51.92 48.60 -18.09
C GLU A 34 -51.76 49.10 -16.65
N GLN A 35 -51.33 50.33 -16.46
CA GLN A 35 -52.05 51.62 -16.35
C GLN A 35 -52.92 51.75 -15.07
N ILE A 36 -52.52 52.83 -14.33
CA ILE A 36 -53.35 53.96 -13.80
C ILE A 36 -53.78 53.84 -12.32
N HIS A 37 -53.35 54.64 -11.41
CA HIS A 37 -53.88 55.91 -10.90
C HIS A 37 -53.19 56.29 -9.58
N SER A 38 -52.87 57.55 -9.57
CA SER A 38 -52.62 58.47 -8.50
C SER A 38 -53.47 58.27 -7.27
N ASP A 39 -52.87 58.45 -6.10
CA ASP A 39 -53.27 59.39 -5.09
C ASP A 39 -52.27 59.46 -3.93
N GLN A 40 -51.76 60.62 -3.67
CA GLN A 40 -51.15 60.96 -2.39
C GLN A 40 -52.21 61.07 -1.32
N PRO A 41 -51.90 60.65 -0.08
CA PRO A 41 -51.79 61.67 0.93
C PRO A 41 -50.77 61.41 2.05
N SER A 42 -50.22 62.50 2.47
CA SER A 42 -49.89 62.96 3.84
C SER A 42 -48.89 62.15 4.69
N TYR A 43 -47.86 62.90 4.94
CA TYR A 43 -46.92 62.90 6.04
C TYR A 43 -47.57 62.52 7.40
N THR A 44 -47.29 61.32 7.89
CA THR A 44 -47.29 60.92 9.32
C THR A 44 -46.80 59.54 9.68
N VAL A 45 -45.88 58.92 8.91
CA VAL A 45 -45.38 57.58 9.26
C VAL A 45 -43.84 57.47 9.28
N LEU A 46 -43.16 58.61 9.46
CA LEU A 46 -41.66 58.61 9.47
C LEU A 46 -41.02 58.52 10.87
N HIS A 47 -41.79 58.46 11.95
CA HIS A 47 -41.21 58.37 13.30
C HIS A 47 -41.21 56.96 13.91
N HIS A 48 -41.99 55.99 13.40
CA HIS A 48 -42.02 54.62 13.92
C HIS A 48 -41.09 53.69 13.15
N GLY A 49 -40.69 54.04 11.94
CA GLY A 49 -39.77 53.18 11.18
C GLY A 49 -38.29 53.28 11.67
N TYR A 50 -37.89 54.44 12.16
CA TYR A 50 -36.49 54.59 12.63
C TYR A 50 -36.23 53.89 13.99
N VAL A 51 -37.21 53.81 14.84
CA VAL A 51 -37.08 53.13 16.15
C VAL A 51 -37.03 51.60 15.95
N ASN A 52 -37.81 51.07 15.02
CA ASN A 52 -37.76 49.62 14.70
C ASN A 52 -36.51 49.18 13.95
N VAL A 53 -35.97 50.04 13.07
CA VAL A 53 -34.70 49.73 12.39
C VAL A 53 -33.53 49.80 13.37
N CYS A 54 -33.50 50.80 14.28
CA CYS A 54 -32.49 50.84 15.35
C CYS A 54 -32.62 49.69 16.35
N LEU A 55 -33.82 49.25 16.69
CA LEU A 55 -34.06 48.05 17.51
C LEU A 55 -33.66 46.77 16.78
N TYR A 56 -33.98 46.62 15.51
CA TYR A 56 -33.56 45.46 14.70
C TYR A 56 -32.05 45.40 14.52
N VAL A 57 -31.39 46.53 14.25
CA VAL A 57 -29.93 46.59 14.17
C VAL A 57 -29.28 46.33 15.53
N SER A 58 -29.88 46.83 16.65
CA SER A 58 -29.39 46.47 17.99
C SER A 58 -29.61 45.02 18.34
N ILE A 59 -30.75 44.44 17.99
CA ILE A 59 -31.01 43.02 18.20
C ILE A 59 -30.12 42.14 17.32
N CYS A 60 -29.92 42.48 16.05
CA CYS A 60 -28.97 41.81 15.19
C CYS A 60 -27.50 42.00 15.65
N CYS A 61 -27.12 43.12 16.21
CA CYS A 61 -25.82 43.31 16.85
C CYS A 61 -25.70 42.52 18.13
N LEU A 62 -26.76 42.47 18.98
CA LEU A 62 -26.74 41.65 20.18
C LEU A 62 -26.72 40.14 19.85
N GLN A 63 -27.49 39.68 18.86
CA GLN A 63 -27.43 38.28 18.40
C GLN A 63 -26.07 37.92 17.75
N ARG A 64 -25.43 38.89 17.06
CA ARG A 64 -24.05 38.70 16.57
C ARG A 64 -23.03 38.70 17.72
N LEU A 65 -23.25 39.45 18.78
CA LEU A 65 -22.40 39.45 19.99
C LEU A 65 -22.55 38.14 20.77
N ASP A 66 -23.76 37.59 20.85
CA ASP A 66 -23.99 36.28 21.52
C ASP A 66 -23.41 35.14 20.72
N VAL A 67 -23.50 35.14 19.39
CA VAL A 67 -22.87 34.15 18.50
C VAL A 67 -21.34 34.29 18.49
N LEU A 68 -20.81 35.52 18.60
CA LEU A 68 -19.37 35.74 18.74
C LEU A 68 -18.86 35.34 20.13
N ALA A 69 -19.70 35.45 21.17
CA ALA A 69 -19.36 35.00 22.52
C ALA A 69 -19.33 33.47 22.62
N GLU A 70 -20.21 32.76 21.92
CA GLU A 70 -20.17 31.29 21.81
C GLU A 70 -18.99 30.76 21.00
N MET A 71 -18.43 31.58 20.11
CA MET A 71 -17.26 31.21 19.28
C MET A 71 -15.92 31.61 19.88
N SER A 72 -15.87 32.32 21.04
CA SER A 72 -14.61 32.78 21.62
C SER A 72 -13.90 31.67 22.40
N VAL A 73 -12.65 31.39 22.04
CA VAL A 73 -11.76 30.56 22.86
C VAL A 73 -11.29 31.37 24.06
N LYS A 74 -11.50 30.84 25.25
CA LYS A 74 -10.98 31.50 26.47
C LYS A 74 -9.48 31.24 26.60
N ALA A 75 -8.66 32.14 26.06
CA ALA A 75 -7.21 32.02 26.08
C ALA A 75 -6.61 32.69 27.34
N PHE A 76 -7.24 33.72 27.84
CA PHE A 76 -6.77 34.49 28.99
C PHE A 76 -7.90 34.77 29.98
N GLU A 77 -7.49 35.02 31.24
CA GLU A 77 -8.37 35.53 32.30
C GLU A 77 -7.82 36.86 32.82
N LEU A 78 -8.67 37.88 32.86
CA LEU A 78 -8.31 39.20 33.40
C LEU A 78 -8.52 39.22 34.92
N VAL A 79 -7.46 39.48 35.64
CA VAL A 79 -7.44 39.45 37.10
C VAL A 79 -6.95 40.80 37.66
N PRO A 80 -7.64 41.46 38.63
CA PRO A 80 -7.13 42.65 39.27
C PRO A 80 -5.89 42.33 40.11
N ALA A 81 -4.83 43.14 39.96
CA ALA A 81 -3.58 43.01 40.70
C ALA A 81 -3.40 44.11 41.74
N VAL A 82 -3.60 45.37 41.35
CA VAL A 82 -3.54 46.50 42.29
C VAL A 82 -4.80 47.32 42.12
N GLU A 83 -5.57 47.39 43.19
CA GLU A 83 -6.82 48.17 43.21
C GLU A 83 -6.54 49.64 43.42
N ARG A 84 -7.48 50.46 42.99
CA ARG A 84 -7.41 51.91 43.04
C ARG A 84 -7.09 52.42 44.45
N ASP A 85 -7.66 51.86 45.46
CA ASP A 85 -7.56 52.38 46.83
C ASP A 85 -6.13 52.20 47.41
N LEU A 86 -5.42 51.17 46.99
CA LEU A 86 -4.03 50.90 47.36
C LEU A 86 -3.04 51.89 46.69
N LEU A 87 -3.39 52.43 45.55
CA LEU A 87 -2.56 53.37 44.79
C LEU A 87 -2.79 54.83 45.20
N MET A 88 -4.02 55.24 45.35
CA MET A 88 -4.41 56.64 45.36
C MET A 88 -4.72 57.21 46.78
N GLY A 89 -5.13 56.36 47.70
CA GLY A 89 -5.67 56.89 48.93
C GLY A 89 -6.82 57.88 48.65
N ASP A 90 -6.86 59.02 49.38
CA ASP A 90 -7.87 60.06 49.20
C ASP A 90 -7.65 61.09 48.05
N LYS A 91 -6.61 60.88 47.20
CA LYS A 91 -6.24 61.77 46.11
C LYS A 91 -6.84 61.41 44.79
N ALA A 92 -7.94 62.02 44.38
CA ALA A 92 -8.70 61.70 43.18
C ALA A 92 -8.08 62.02 41.81
N ARG A 93 -6.91 62.71 41.75
CA ARG A 93 -6.26 63.23 40.53
C ARG A 93 -4.97 62.51 40.13
N ILE A 94 -4.66 61.41 40.75
CA ILE A 94 -3.48 60.61 40.40
C ILE A 94 -3.82 59.67 39.29
N ASN A 95 -2.97 59.64 38.24
CA ASN A 95 -3.07 58.71 37.15
C ASN A 95 -1.78 57.89 37.02
N ILE A 96 -1.92 56.67 36.61
CA ILE A 96 -0.79 55.79 36.27
C ILE A 96 -0.30 56.17 34.85
N GLU A 97 1.01 56.41 34.73
CA GLU A 97 1.64 56.81 33.47
C GLU A 97 2.54 55.70 32.89
N CYS A 98 3.17 54.90 33.73
CA CYS A 98 3.98 53.73 33.31
C CYS A 98 4.02 52.68 34.40
N ILE A 99 4.29 51.44 33.97
CA ILE A 99 4.46 50.29 34.83
C ILE A 99 5.71 49.54 34.44
N GLU A 100 6.33 48.87 35.40
CA GLU A 100 7.41 47.92 35.18
C GLU A 100 7.31 46.79 36.20
N CYS A 101 7.60 45.56 35.77
CA CYS A 101 7.53 44.40 36.67
C CYS A 101 8.80 43.53 36.55
N CYS A 102 9.33 43.11 37.66
CA CYS A 102 10.47 42.23 37.72
C CYS A 102 10.22 41.16 38.78
N GLY A 103 10.02 39.92 38.35
CA GLY A 103 9.60 38.83 39.21
C GLY A 103 8.26 39.06 39.88
N LYS A 104 8.29 39.27 41.22
CA LYS A 104 7.13 39.63 42.05
C LYS A 104 7.00 41.12 42.32
N HIS A 105 7.96 41.95 41.91
CA HIS A 105 8.04 43.38 42.21
C HIS A 105 7.42 44.18 41.07
N LEU A 106 6.36 44.93 41.39
CA LEU A 106 5.68 45.83 40.45
C LEU A 106 6.02 47.29 40.84
N TYR A 107 6.49 48.04 39.87
CA TYR A 107 6.77 49.47 39.99
C TYR A 107 5.77 50.22 39.15
N VAL A 108 5.13 51.23 39.76
CA VAL A 108 4.10 52.05 39.11
C VAL A 108 4.55 53.52 39.17
N GLY A 109 4.77 54.11 38.00
CA GLY A 109 5.05 55.53 37.84
C GLY A 109 3.77 56.35 37.64
N THR A 110 3.67 57.46 38.29
CA THR A 110 2.43 58.29 38.30
C THR A 110 2.68 59.72 37.80
N ASN A 111 1.58 60.37 37.42
CA ASN A 111 1.61 61.78 36.93
C ASN A 111 2.05 62.84 37.93
N ASP A 112 2.01 62.52 39.20
CA ASP A 112 2.50 63.37 40.30
C ASP A 112 3.96 63.15 40.68
N CYS A 113 4.71 62.42 39.80
CA CYS A 113 6.14 62.17 39.92
C CYS A 113 6.51 61.22 41.08
N PHE A 114 5.64 60.27 41.43
CA PHE A 114 5.93 59.23 42.40
C PHE A 114 6.21 57.90 41.68
N ILE A 115 7.05 57.07 42.28
CA ILE A 115 7.18 55.68 42.02
C ILE A 115 6.60 54.94 43.21
N HIS A 116 5.65 54.02 42.94
CA HIS A 116 5.07 53.11 43.92
C HIS A 116 5.62 51.69 43.67
N HIS A 117 6.07 51.03 44.73
CA HIS A 117 6.61 49.70 44.71
C HIS A 117 5.65 48.75 45.42
N PHE A 118 5.18 47.72 44.72
CA PHE A 118 4.30 46.68 45.19
C PHE A 118 4.97 45.30 45.07
N LEU A 119 4.65 44.42 46.02
CA LEU A 119 4.92 42.97 45.92
C LEU A 119 3.61 42.30 45.49
N LEU A 120 3.68 41.52 44.41
CA LEU A 120 2.56 40.72 43.87
C LEU A 120 2.77 39.25 44.21
N ASP A 121 1.88 38.70 44.99
CA ASP A 121 1.85 37.26 45.26
C ASP A 121 0.67 36.62 44.57
N GLU A 122 0.96 35.54 43.79
CA GLU A 122 -0.05 34.76 43.13
C GLU A 122 -0.70 33.80 44.14
N VAL A 123 -2.01 33.95 44.32
CA VAL A 123 -2.80 33.13 45.24
C VAL A 123 -3.75 32.28 44.44
N THR A 124 -3.60 30.95 44.48
CA THR A 124 -4.56 30.04 43.87
C THR A 124 -5.80 29.91 44.77
N SER A 125 -6.92 30.39 44.28
CA SER A 125 -8.20 30.19 44.95
C SER A 125 -8.57 28.70 45.06
N PRO A 126 -9.33 28.27 46.14
CA PRO A 126 -9.81 26.89 46.25
C PRO A 126 -10.63 26.39 45.05
N LYS A 127 -11.09 27.29 44.22
CA LYS A 127 -11.79 26.99 42.95
C LYS A 127 -10.85 26.93 41.70
N GLY A 128 -9.54 26.99 41.92
CA GLY A 128 -8.56 26.91 40.83
C GLY A 128 -8.48 28.17 39.96
N LYS A 129 -9.12 29.28 40.35
CA LYS A 129 -8.97 30.57 39.65
C LYS A 129 -7.74 31.32 40.15
N PRO A 130 -6.91 31.86 39.25
CA PRO A 130 -5.80 32.69 39.63
C PRO A 130 -6.32 33.98 40.27
N SER A 131 -5.69 34.42 41.35
CA SER A 131 -5.93 35.72 42.01
C SER A 131 -4.57 36.27 42.44
N TYR A 132 -4.47 37.60 42.52
CA TYR A 132 -3.27 38.26 42.96
C TYR A 132 -3.55 38.99 44.27
N SER A 133 -2.64 38.88 45.20
CA SER A 133 -2.57 39.70 46.39
C SER A 133 -1.44 40.71 46.22
N SER A 134 -1.69 42.00 46.45
CA SER A 134 -0.69 43.03 46.34
C SER A 134 -0.43 43.68 47.68
N GLN A 135 0.85 43.84 48.03
CA GLN A 135 1.29 44.55 49.21
C GLN A 135 2.13 45.76 48.78
N LYS A 136 1.77 46.94 49.19
CA LYS A 136 2.57 48.15 48.95
C LYS A 136 3.78 48.15 49.89
N LEU A 137 4.98 48.12 49.32
CA LEU A 137 6.23 48.09 50.07
C LEU A 137 6.73 49.50 50.31
N LEU A 138 6.83 50.33 49.26
CA LEU A 138 7.40 51.63 49.32
C LEU A 138 6.76 52.56 48.27
N HIS A 139 6.91 53.89 48.51
CA HIS A 139 6.65 54.93 47.52
C HIS A 139 7.61 56.07 47.66
N LYS A 140 8.07 56.65 46.54
CA LYS A 140 9.09 57.71 46.55
C LYS A 140 8.75 58.81 45.59
N TYR A 141 8.79 60.08 46.11
CA TYR A 141 8.73 61.27 45.27
C TYR A 141 10.09 61.54 44.62
N LEU A 142 10.17 61.77 43.34
CA LEU A 142 11.42 61.90 42.61
C LEU A 142 11.94 63.34 42.58
N GLY A 143 11.17 64.31 43.10
CA GLY A 143 11.57 65.70 43.19
C GLY A 143 11.55 66.45 41.85
N LEU A 144 10.90 65.98 40.84
CA LEU A 144 10.77 66.53 39.50
C LEU A 144 9.34 67.08 39.28
N LYS A 145 9.12 67.81 38.17
CA LYS A 145 7.84 68.49 37.92
C LYS A 145 6.91 67.82 36.96
N LYS A 146 7.42 66.86 36.17
CA LYS A 146 6.63 66.14 35.13
C LYS A 146 6.36 64.70 35.53
N PRO A 147 5.38 64.04 34.89
CA PRO A 147 5.09 62.65 35.13
C PRO A 147 6.31 61.72 34.94
N VAL A 148 6.28 60.59 35.60
CA VAL A 148 7.21 59.50 35.32
C VAL A 148 6.78 58.89 33.98
N ALA A 149 7.56 59.10 32.92
CA ALA A 149 7.17 58.74 31.56
C ALA A 149 7.43 57.29 31.24
N GLU A 150 8.51 56.70 31.73
CA GLU A 150 8.90 55.32 31.44
C GLU A 150 9.78 54.72 32.54
N LEU A 151 9.61 53.49 32.83
CA LEU A 151 10.36 52.68 33.77
C LEU A 151 10.86 51.41 33.08
N ARG A 152 12.12 51.03 33.33
CA ARG A 152 12.67 49.71 32.95
C ARG A 152 13.55 49.14 34.05
N ALA A 153 13.34 47.91 34.42
CA ALA A 153 14.13 47.21 35.41
C ALA A 153 15.39 46.61 34.79
N ALA A 154 16.52 46.89 35.35
CA ALA A 154 17.80 46.24 35.08
C ALA A 154 18.13 45.30 36.26
N SER A 155 17.47 44.15 36.30
CA SER A 155 17.49 43.25 37.46
C SER A 155 18.89 42.75 37.83
N ALA A 156 19.75 42.46 36.83
CA ALA A 156 21.13 42.06 37.06
C ALA A 156 21.98 43.13 37.75
N LEU A 157 21.57 44.42 37.65
CA LEU A 157 22.25 45.56 38.27
C LEU A 157 21.55 46.00 39.56
N GLU A 158 20.39 45.43 39.89
CA GLU A 158 19.49 45.92 40.95
C GLU A 158 19.10 47.41 40.76
N ARG A 159 18.98 47.88 39.53
CA ARG A 159 18.68 49.25 39.18
C ARG A 159 17.39 49.35 38.35
N LEU A 160 16.65 50.40 38.65
CA LEU A 160 15.50 50.87 37.87
C LEU A 160 15.93 52.10 37.05
N ILE A 161 15.78 51.96 35.72
CA ILE A 161 16.05 53.05 34.79
C ILE A 161 14.77 53.89 34.68
N VAL A 162 14.85 55.19 35.01
CA VAL A 162 13.70 56.07 35.11
C VAL A 162 13.80 57.19 34.11
N LEU A 163 12.79 57.42 33.30
CA LEU A 163 12.62 58.57 32.46
C LEU A 163 11.57 59.50 33.13
N CYS A 164 12.00 60.64 33.57
CA CYS A 164 11.13 61.67 34.16
C CYS A 164 11.64 63.10 33.80
N ASP A 165 10.74 63.98 33.38
CA ASP A 165 11.04 65.36 32.94
C ASP A 165 12.12 65.41 31.82
N GLY A 166 12.15 64.47 30.92
CA GLY A 166 13.14 64.36 29.83
C GLY A 166 14.56 64.01 30.33
N ILE A 167 14.69 63.47 31.54
CA ILE A 167 15.94 63.02 32.12
C ILE A 167 15.86 61.53 32.42
N VAL A 168 16.82 60.74 31.89
CA VAL A 168 17.03 59.36 32.28
C VAL A 168 18.04 59.33 33.45
N PHE A 169 17.70 58.57 34.48
CA PHE A 169 18.60 58.39 35.67
C PHE A 169 18.33 57.03 36.31
N LEU A 170 19.27 56.56 37.14
CA LEU A 170 19.20 55.29 37.81
C LEU A 170 18.66 55.45 39.23
N VAL A 171 17.81 54.53 39.63
CA VAL A 171 17.23 54.39 40.95
C VAL A 171 17.47 52.99 41.46
N ASP A 172 17.79 52.83 42.72
CA ASP A 172 17.92 51.53 43.36
C ASP A 172 16.56 50.85 43.47
N MET A 173 16.44 49.60 43.08
CA MET A 173 15.19 48.86 43.02
C MET A 173 14.56 48.62 44.39
N VAL A 174 15.37 48.55 45.47
CA VAL A 174 14.89 48.21 46.81
C VAL A 174 14.50 49.42 47.54
N THR A 175 15.40 50.43 47.55
CA THR A 175 15.26 51.68 48.37
C THR A 175 14.54 52.81 47.63
N LEU A 176 14.42 52.72 46.31
CA LEU A 176 13.93 53.75 45.41
C LEU A 176 14.73 55.05 45.49
N GLU A 177 15.98 55.00 45.94
CA GLU A 177 16.86 56.14 45.98
C GLU A 177 17.64 56.37 44.70
N THR A 178 17.80 57.61 44.28
CA THR A 178 18.59 57.92 43.10
C THR A 178 20.07 57.63 43.37
N VAL A 179 20.68 56.83 42.41
CA VAL A 179 22.10 56.52 42.50
C VAL A 179 22.92 57.79 42.36
N PRO A 180 23.78 58.16 43.35
CA PRO A 180 24.63 59.33 43.28
C PRO A 180 25.64 59.17 42.13
N SER A 181 25.79 60.22 41.32
CA SER A 181 26.82 60.24 40.27
C SER A 181 28.21 60.19 40.88
N ALA A 182 28.99 59.22 40.58
CA ALA A 182 30.40 59.22 40.90
C ALA A 182 31.10 60.41 40.24
N ALA A 183 32.02 61.04 40.94
CA ALA A 183 32.70 62.29 40.55
C ALA A 183 33.30 62.20 39.13
N GLY A 184 32.65 62.79 38.13
CA GLY A 184 33.14 62.91 36.74
C GLY A 184 32.42 62.13 35.66
N GLY A 185 31.44 61.29 35.98
CA GLY A 185 30.67 60.51 35.02
C GLY A 185 29.17 60.75 35.17
N GLY A 186 28.47 61.24 34.12
CA GLY A 186 27.05 61.55 34.15
C GLY A 186 26.13 60.33 34.33
N ALA A 187 25.61 60.17 35.54
CA ALA A 187 24.53 59.18 35.79
C ALA A 187 23.16 59.74 35.31
N LYS A 188 23.13 60.84 34.61
CA LYS A 188 21.88 61.47 34.10
C LYS A 188 22.00 61.94 32.67
N ILE A 189 21.15 61.42 31.81
CA ILE A 189 21.03 61.78 30.40
C ILE A 189 19.88 62.75 30.26
N ARG A 190 20.13 63.93 29.67
CA ARG A 190 19.10 64.97 29.52
C ARG A 190 18.61 65.11 28.10
N GLY A 191 17.37 65.59 27.93
CA GLY A 191 16.74 65.84 26.64
C GLY A 191 16.22 64.57 25.97
N VAL A 192 15.91 63.57 26.76
CA VAL A 192 15.41 62.24 26.28
C VAL A 192 13.92 62.27 26.06
N THR A 193 13.46 61.74 24.96
CA THR A 193 12.03 61.56 24.58
C THR A 193 11.52 60.19 24.85
N ALA A 194 12.29 59.16 24.58
CA ALA A 194 12.00 57.74 24.80
C ALA A 194 13.32 56.97 24.90
N PHE A 195 13.29 55.81 25.51
CA PHE A 195 14.42 54.89 25.52
C PHE A 195 13.92 53.42 25.42
N CYS A 196 14.79 52.53 25.07
CA CYS A 196 14.53 51.08 25.09
C CYS A 196 15.75 50.34 25.61
N VAL A 197 15.53 49.21 26.22
CA VAL A 197 16.58 48.31 26.72
C VAL A 197 16.75 47.14 25.75
N ASN A 198 18.01 46.72 25.53
CA ASN A 198 18.30 45.57 24.69
C ASN A 198 18.06 44.26 25.47
N GLU A 199 17.02 43.57 25.14
CA GLU A 199 16.69 42.28 25.75
C GLU A 199 17.56 41.12 25.22
N ASN A 200 18.27 41.34 24.09
CA ASN A 200 19.24 40.42 23.53
C ASN A 200 20.63 41.11 23.46
N PRO A 201 21.28 41.33 24.61
CA PRO A 201 22.48 42.13 24.66
C PRO A 201 23.62 41.53 23.85
N VAL A 202 24.34 42.39 23.14
CA VAL A 202 25.51 42.01 22.33
C VAL A 202 26.75 41.90 23.21
N SER A 203 26.76 42.64 24.32
CA SER A 203 27.82 42.57 25.32
C SER A 203 27.79 41.21 26.03
N GLY A 204 28.92 40.54 26.08
CA GLY A 204 29.07 39.30 26.85
C GLY A 204 29.15 39.52 28.36
N ASP A 205 29.08 40.78 28.86
CA ASP A 205 29.13 41.15 30.26
C ASP A 205 27.70 41.12 30.86
N PRO A 206 27.38 40.22 31.79
CA PRO A 206 26.07 40.15 32.41
C PRO A 206 25.79 41.32 33.38
N PHE A 207 26.79 42.11 33.74
CA PHE A 207 26.69 43.25 34.66
C PHE A 207 26.60 44.58 33.91
N CYS A 208 26.18 44.61 32.70
CA CYS A 208 25.85 45.83 31.98
C CYS A 208 24.59 45.61 31.13
N VAL A 209 23.86 46.73 30.92
CA VAL A 209 22.63 46.74 30.11
C VAL A 209 22.80 47.74 28.98
N GLU A 210 22.52 47.28 27.77
CA GLU A 210 22.52 48.13 26.57
C GLU A 210 21.18 48.87 26.44
N MET A 211 21.24 50.16 26.17
CA MET A 211 20.09 51.00 26.09
C MET A 211 20.16 51.93 24.87
N GLY A 212 19.10 51.94 24.07
CA GLY A 212 18.91 52.89 22.96
C GLY A 212 18.11 54.13 23.44
N VAL A 213 18.60 55.31 23.18
CA VAL A 213 18.00 56.58 23.66
C VAL A 213 17.67 57.51 22.51
N LEU A 214 16.47 58.03 22.49
CA LEU A 214 16.01 59.09 21.59
C LEU A 214 16.05 60.44 22.26
N SER A 215 16.64 61.44 21.59
CA SER A 215 16.77 62.82 22.11
C SER A 215 15.86 63.78 21.34
N TRP A 216 15.29 64.74 22.05
CA TRP A 216 14.43 65.76 21.51
C TRP A 216 15.13 66.63 20.44
N LYS A 217 14.48 66.80 19.28
CA LYS A 217 14.98 67.54 18.11
C LYS A 217 16.29 67.03 17.51
N ARG A 218 16.72 65.80 17.83
CA ARG A 218 17.89 65.19 17.20
C ARG A 218 17.48 64.07 16.27
N ARG A 219 18.17 63.99 15.12
CA ARG A 219 18.03 62.87 14.14
C ARG A 219 19.05 61.77 14.41
N THR A 220 19.19 61.38 15.68
CA THR A 220 20.18 60.42 16.14
C THR A 220 19.57 59.50 17.20
N VAL A 221 20.00 58.26 17.18
CA VAL A 221 19.81 57.29 18.25
C VAL A 221 21.14 57.11 18.97
N GLN A 222 21.14 57.26 20.27
CA GLN A 222 22.34 57.09 21.08
C GLN A 222 22.29 55.76 21.81
N ILE A 223 23.34 54.93 21.66
CA ILE A 223 23.48 53.63 22.35
C ILE A 223 24.35 53.83 23.58
N TYR A 224 23.78 53.53 24.72
CA TYR A 224 24.45 53.62 26.01
C TYR A 224 24.63 52.25 26.62
N MET A 225 25.75 52.08 27.34
CA MET A 225 25.95 51.00 28.31
C MET A 225 25.64 51.51 29.71
N VAL A 226 24.75 50.84 30.39
CA VAL A 226 24.33 51.11 31.76
C VAL A 226 25.02 50.12 32.68
N TYR A 227 25.75 50.66 33.66
CA TYR A 227 26.38 49.94 34.74
C TYR A 227 25.70 50.27 36.08
N GLU A 228 26.08 49.64 37.12
CA GLU A 228 25.51 49.85 38.48
C GLU A 228 25.57 51.28 38.95
N ASP A 229 26.66 52.00 38.64
CA ASP A 229 26.95 53.37 39.14
C ASP A 229 27.05 54.41 38.02
N ARG A 230 27.08 54.03 36.74
CA ARG A 230 27.35 54.95 35.64
C ARG A 230 26.64 54.57 34.38
N VAL A 231 26.49 55.52 33.48
CA VAL A 231 25.96 55.39 32.14
C VAL A 231 26.98 55.92 31.14
N GLN A 232 27.39 55.10 30.16
CA GLN A 232 28.42 55.44 29.18
C GLN A 232 27.85 55.44 27.78
N LEU A 233 28.05 56.51 27.03
CA LEU A 233 27.74 56.55 25.60
C LEU A 233 28.74 55.70 24.83
N VAL A 234 28.24 54.76 24.05
CA VAL A 234 29.06 53.86 23.23
C VAL A 234 29.04 54.30 21.77
N LYS A 235 27.86 54.60 21.24
CA LYS A 235 27.68 54.94 19.81
C LYS A 235 26.54 55.92 19.61
N GLU A 236 26.69 56.81 18.65
CA GLU A 236 25.63 57.69 18.16
C GLU A 236 25.40 57.36 16.67
N VAL A 237 24.15 57.09 16.31
CA VAL A 237 23.77 56.66 14.97
C VAL A 237 22.80 57.70 14.40
N THR A 238 23.11 58.22 13.23
CA THR A 238 22.25 59.22 12.54
C THR A 238 21.12 58.53 11.78
N THR A 239 19.94 59.15 11.86
CA THR A 239 18.72 58.68 11.14
C THR A 239 18.31 59.73 10.12
N PRO A 240 17.63 59.35 9.03
CA PRO A 240 17.18 60.31 8.00
C PRO A 240 16.18 61.34 8.52
N GLU A 241 15.29 60.89 9.42
CA GLU A 241 14.29 61.76 10.08
C GLU A 241 14.38 61.63 11.61
N GLN A 242 13.66 62.45 12.34
CA GLN A 242 13.60 62.34 13.79
C GLN A 242 12.84 61.05 14.20
N PRO A 243 13.43 60.16 14.97
CA PRO A 243 12.76 58.98 15.47
C PRO A 243 11.75 59.30 16.57
N CYS A 244 10.55 58.68 16.49
CA CYS A 244 9.45 58.87 17.45
C CYS A 244 9.35 57.72 18.45
N ALA A 245 9.68 56.50 18.03
CA ALA A 245 9.73 55.30 18.88
C ALA A 245 10.87 54.40 18.46
N VAL A 246 11.36 53.58 19.41
CA VAL A 246 12.51 52.68 19.20
C VAL A 246 12.32 51.37 19.95
N SER A 247 12.74 50.31 19.34
CA SER A 247 12.94 49.02 19.98
C SER A 247 14.30 48.47 19.55
N LEU A 248 15.00 47.78 20.44
CA LEU A 248 16.36 47.31 20.22
C LEU A 248 16.41 45.80 20.50
N ASP A 249 16.99 45.02 19.57
CA ASP A 249 17.31 43.60 19.75
C ASP A 249 18.64 43.26 19.07
N GLY A 250 19.60 42.82 19.86
CA GLY A 250 20.94 42.58 19.36
C GLY A 250 21.54 43.86 18.77
N TYR A 251 22.01 43.80 17.53
CA TYR A 251 22.51 44.95 16.77
C TYR A 251 21.43 45.71 16.01
N PHE A 252 20.17 45.26 16.04
CA PHE A 252 19.11 45.85 15.23
C PHE A 252 18.21 46.80 16.00
N LEU A 253 18.11 48.03 15.48
CA LEU A 253 17.20 49.06 15.92
C LEU A 253 15.99 49.05 14.98
N CYS A 254 14.81 48.80 15.51
CA CYS A 254 13.58 49.06 14.81
C CYS A 254 13.06 50.44 15.24
N LEU A 255 12.93 51.33 14.28
CA LEU A 255 12.64 52.73 14.47
C LEU A 255 11.30 53.12 13.78
N ALA A 256 10.49 53.88 14.52
CA ALA A 256 9.42 54.63 13.90
C ALA A 256 9.92 56.06 13.65
N LEU A 257 10.06 56.44 12.42
CA LEU A 257 10.41 57.82 12.00
C LEU A 257 9.14 58.65 11.90
N ALA A 258 9.22 59.90 11.43
CA ALA A 258 8.04 60.75 11.28
C ALA A 258 7.06 60.22 10.22
N THR A 259 7.56 59.60 9.15
CA THR A 259 6.76 59.17 7.95
C THR A 259 6.77 57.67 7.68
N GLN A 260 7.72 56.94 8.21
CA GLN A 260 7.90 55.51 7.93
C GLN A 260 8.57 54.75 9.06
N TYR A 261 8.43 53.42 9.03
CA TYR A 261 9.24 52.53 9.85
C TYR A 261 10.54 52.10 9.13
N MET A 262 11.59 51.88 9.89
CA MET A 262 12.91 51.51 9.41
C MET A 262 13.59 50.53 10.37
N ILE A 263 14.30 49.53 9.84
CA ILE A 263 15.25 48.71 10.60
C ILE A 263 16.66 49.18 10.28
N LEU A 264 17.46 49.38 11.31
CA LEU A 264 18.84 49.84 11.23
C LEU A 264 19.76 48.93 12.04
N ASN A 265 20.77 48.37 11.39
CA ASN A 265 21.86 47.70 12.12
C ASN A 265 22.88 48.75 12.57
N TYR A 266 22.92 49.00 13.87
CA TYR A 266 23.82 50.09 14.40
C TYR A 266 25.29 49.70 14.36
N ASN A 267 25.64 48.39 14.18
CA ASN A 267 27.03 47.95 14.07
C ASN A 267 27.57 48.22 12.66
N THR A 268 26.85 47.76 11.64
CA THR A 268 27.26 47.86 10.21
C THR A 268 26.84 49.16 9.55
N GLY A 269 25.83 49.84 10.10
CA GLY A 269 25.21 51.04 9.49
C GLY A 269 24.22 50.70 8.36
N ALA A 270 23.96 49.44 8.09
CA ALA A 270 22.97 49.01 7.11
C ALA A 270 21.56 49.34 7.59
N SER A 271 20.77 49.96 6.75
CA SER A 271 19.40 50.33 7.02
C SER A 271 18.45 49.85 5.94
N GLN A 272 17.25 49.48 6.34
CA GLN A 272 16.16 49.07 5.43
C GLN A 272 14.88 49.80 5.81
N ASP A 273 14.31 50.52 4.84
CA ASP A 273 12.99 51.12 4.96
C ASP A 273 11.92 50.02 4.85
N LEU A 274 10.90 50.10 5.71
CA LEU A 274 9.82 49.13 5.76
C LEU A 274 8.59 49.64 5.02
N PHE A 275 7.69 50.25 5.73
CA PHE A 275 6.45 50.80 5.12
C PHE A 275 6.10 52.14 5.75
N PRO A 276 5.37 53.01 4.99
CA PRO A 276 4.97 54.32 5.46
C PRO A 276 3.82 54.22 6.47
N TYR A 277 3.77 55.18 7.39
CA TYR A 277 2.68 55.42 8.32
C TYR A 277 2.55 56.92 8.57
N ASN A 278 1.40 57.35 9.14
CA ASN A 278 1.20 58.76 9.50
C ASN A 278 1.30 58.91 11.01
N SER A 279 2.37 59.56 11.50
CA SER A 279 2.62 59.81 12.92
C SER A 279 1.68 60.84 13.54
N GLU A 280 1.05 61.72 12.73
CA GLU A 280 0.08 62.69 13.21
C GLU A 280 -1.28 62.07 13.52
N GLU A 281 -1.64 61.03 12.80
CA GLU A 281 -2.92 60.32 12.98
C GLU A 281 -2.85 59.25 14.09
N ARG A 282 -1.67 58.65 14.29
CA ARG A 282 -1.54 57.51 15.20
C ARG A 282 -0.19 57.48 15.91
N ARG A 283 -0.21 57.06 17.17
CA ARG A 283 1.03 56.72 17.88
C ARG A 283 1.64 55.47 17.30
N PRO A 284 2.91 55.47 16.91
CA PRO A 284 3.57 54.26 16.38
C PRO A 284 3.72 53.22 17.48
N ILE A 285 3.43 51.99 17.14
CA ILE A 285 3.69 50.82 17.98
C ILE A 285 4.89 50.06 17.38
N VAL A 286 5.95 49.95 18.15
CA VAL A 286 7.15 49.17 17.82
C VAL A 286 7.46 48.29 19.02
N LYS A 287 7.17 46.99 18.89
CA LYS A 287 7.41 46.03 19.99
C LYS A 287 8.28 44.89 19.50
N ARG A 288 9.26 44.54 20.25
CA ARG A 288 10.03 43.33 20.09
C ARG A 288 9.15 42.11 20.39
N ILE A 289 9.24 41.05 19.60
CA ILE A 289 8.48 39.82 19.80
C ILE A 289 9.35 38.55 19.94
N ASP A 290 10.46 38.52 19.23
CA ASP A 290 11.44 37.44 19.29
C ASP A 290 12.81 37.98 18.89
N ARG A 291 13.82 37.16 18.79
CA ARG A 291 15.13 37.54 18.29
C ARG A 291 15.03 38.11 16.88
N GLU A 292 15.48 39.38 16.76
CA GLU A 292 15.50 40.13 15.50
C GLU A 292 14.12 40.29 14.82
N GLU A 293 13.02 40.07 15.58
CA GLU A 293 11.65 40.18 15.06
C GLU A 293 10.84 41.20 15.86
N PHE A 294 10.10 42.05 15.13
CA PHE A 294 9.35 43.16 15.67
C PHE A 294 7.89 43.15 15.17
N LEU A 295 6.98 43.60 16.00
CA LEU A 295 5.58 43.88 15.68
C LEU A 295 5.37 45.36 15.54
N LEU A 296 4.77 45.79 14.42
CA LEU A 296 4.57 47.18 14.03
C LEU A 296 3.10 47.44 13.69
N ALA A 297 2.58 48.59 14.09
CA ALA A 297 1.27 49.03 13.67
C ALA A 297 1.33 49.68 12.29
N ALA A 298 0.61 49.07 11.32
CA ALA A 298 0.49 49.53 9.95
C ALA A 298 -0.85 50.26 9.71
N PRO A 299 -0.97 51.06 8.62
CA PRO A 299 -2.24 51.64 8.20
C PRO A 299 -3.33 50.59 7.98
N GLY A 300 -4.60 50.98 8.15
CA GLY A 300 -5.74 50.10 7.92
C GLY A 300 -6.00 49.07 9.02
N GLY A 301 -5.47 49.28 10.25
CA GLY A 301 -5.73 48.39 11.36
C GLY A 301 -4.98 47.06 11.27
N LEU A 302 -3.75 47.10 10.78
CA LEU A 302 -2.94 45.90 10.58
C LEU A 302 -1.74 45.89 11.56
N GLY A 303 -1.50 44.74 12.20
CA GLY A 303 -0.26 44.48 12.91
C GLY A 303 0.70 43.71 12.00
N MET A 304 1.76 44.35 11.56
CA MET A 304 2.76 43.81 10.65
C MET A 304 3.97 43.29 11.41
N PHE A 305 4.53 42.18 10.94
CA PHE A 305 5.76 41.62 11.45
C PHE A 305 6.94 42.05 10.57
N ALA A 306 8.04 42.42 11.19
CA ALA A 306 9.27 42.79 10.50
C ALA A 306 10.48 42.14 11.18
N ASN A 307 11.48 41.78 10.41
CA ASN A 307 12.72 41.19 10.85
C ASN A 307 13.94 41.95 10.28
N ALA A 308 15.13 41.48 10.56
CA ALA A 308 16.37 42.07 10.05
C ALA A 308 16.44 42.16 8.52
N GLU A 309 15.71 41.37 7.80
CA GLU A 309 15.68 41.32 6.34
C GLU A 309 14.56 42.22 5.73
N GLY A 310 13.70 42.81 6.57
CA GLY A 310 12.56 43.60 6.13
C GLY A 310 11.22 43.15 6.69
N VAL A 311 10.15 43.32 5.90
CA VAL A 311 8.82 42.80 6.27
C VAL A 311 8.82 41.26 6.27
N SER A 312 8.48 40.69 7.40
CA SER A 312 8.41 39.23 7.55
C SER A 312 7.35 38.63 6.64
N GLN A 313 7.55 37.38 6.20
CA GLN A 313 6.56 36.61 5.46
C GLN A 313 5.39 36.14 6.33
N ARG A 314 5.43 36.40 7.64
CA ARG A 314 4.34 36.11 8.56
C ARG A 314 3.10 36.91 8.17
N ALA A 315 1.95 36.30 8.13
CA ALA A 315 0.71 37.00 7.79
C ALA A 315 0.37 38.06 8.85
N PRO A 316 -0.13 39.24 8.46
CA PRO A 316 -0.46 40.32 9.37
C PRO A 316 -1.67 39.97 10.23
N VAL A 317 -1.70 40.55 11.44
CA VAL A 317 -2.86 40.48 12.34
C VAL A 317 -3.80 41.63 12.03
N ASN A 318 -5.08 41.32 11.85
CA ASN A 318 -6.10 42.34 11.59
C ASN A 318 -6.76 42.75 12.91
N TRP A 319 -6.49 43.94 13.39
CA TRP A 319 -7.03 44.51 14.62
C TRP A 319 -7.78 45.84 14.38
N SER A 320 -8.34 46.45 15.43
CA SER A 320 -9.03 47.73 15.35
C SER A 320 -8.08 48.88 14.93
N GLU A 321 -8.58 49.83 14.19
CA GLU A 321 -7.83 51.06 13.88
C GLU A 321 -7.52 51.92 15.12
N SER A 322 -8.27 51.74 16.21
CA SER A 322 -8.15 52.48 17.46
C SER A 322 -7.20 51.84 18.48
N VAL A 323 -6.36 50.89 18.08
CA VAL A 323 -5.40 50.23 18.94
C VAL A 323 -4.38 51.23 19.50
N ILE A 324 -4.27 51.27 20.83
CA ILE A 324 -3.40 52.16 21.60
C ILE A 324 -2.07 51.46 21.90
N GLY A 325 -2.11 50.15 22.14
CA GLY A 325 -0.95 49.35 22.47
C GLY A 325 -1.11 47.89 22.03
N ALA A 326 -0.01 47.28 21.71
CA ALA A 326 0.00 45.85 21.36
C ALA A 326 1.23 45.19 21.97
N THR A 327 1.10 43.90 22.29
CA THR A 327 2.19 43.08 22.80
C THR A 327 2.00 41.62 22.41
N VAL A 328 3.03 40.79 22.60
CA VAL A 328 3.01 39.38 22.25
C VAL A 328 3.23 38.54 23.49
N CYS A 329 2.31 37.61 23.70
CA CYS A 329 2.45 36.50 24.62
C CYS A 329 2.19 35.23 23.86
N PHE A 330 3.24 34.61 23.32
CA PHE A 330 3.15 33.50 22.40
C PHE A 330 2.21 32.38 22.89
N PRO A 331 1.29 31.86 22.10
CA PRO A 331 1.12 32.09 20.64
C PRO A 331 0.16 33.22 20.25
N TYR A 332 -0.07 34.18 21.12
CA TYR A 332 -1.06 35.25 20.94
C TYR A 332 -0.46 36.63 20.81
N VAL A 333 -1.09 37.47 20.00
CA VAL A 333 -0.94 38.92 20.02
C VAL A 333 -2.10 39.50 20.82
N VAL A 334 -1.78 40.30 21.80
CA VAL A 334 -2.75 41.04 22.61
C VAL A 334 -2.73 42.49 22.16
N ALA A 335 -3.85 43.04 21.74
CA ALA A 335 -4.00 44.43 21.38
C ALA A 335 -5.02 45.12 22.29
N LEU A 336 -4.66 46.29 22.76
CA LEU A 336 -5.44 47.13 23.65
C LEU A 336 -6.05 48.28 22.86
N ASP A 337 -7.35 48.41 22.92
CA ASP A 337 -8.16 49.51 22.43
C ASP A 337 -8.72 50.34 23.61
N GLU A 338 -9.34 51.45 23.38
CA GLU A 338 -9.97 52.31 24.42
C GLU A 338 -11.01 51.55 25.27
N SER A 339 -11.67 50.58 24.71
CA SER A 339 -12.79 49.87 25.36
C SER A 339 -12.63 48.38 25.47
N PHE A 340 -11.73 47.78 24.69
CA PHE A 340 -11.57 46.35 24.58
C PHE A 340 -10.11 45.89 24.55
N ILE A 341 -9.89 44.67 24.97
CA ILE A 341 -8.66 43.93 24.73
C ILE A 341 -9.01 42.85 23.73
N THR A 342 -8.31 42.79 22.61
CA THR A 342 -8.47 41.75 21.59
C THR A 342 -7.25 40.83 21.57
N ILE A 343 -7.51 39.55 21.50
CA ILE A 343 -6.48 38.52 21.55
C ILE A 343 -6.55 37.73 20.22
N HIS A 344 -5.50 37.83 19.45
CA HIS A 344 -5.37 37.22 18.13
C HIS A 344 -4.33 36.11 18.17
N SER A 345 -4.57 35.02 17.48
CA SER A 345 -3.58 33.94 17.33
C SER A 345 -2.53 34.33 16.28
N MET A 346 -1.26 34.14 16.59
CA MET A 346 -0.15 34.29 15.63
C MET A 346 -0.06 33.14 14.64
N LEU A 347 -0.76 32.00 14.90
CA LEU A 347 -0.68 30.79 14.12
C LEU A 347 -1.66 30.81 12.95
N ASP A 348 -2.88 31.29 13.17
CA ASP A 348 -3.96 31.37 12.18
C ASP A 348 -4.51 32.77 11.93
N GLN A 349 -3.94 33.81 12.58
CA GLN A 349 -4.30 35.24 12.52
C GLN A 349 -5.76 35.55 12.90
N GLN A 350 -6.46 34.59 13.47
CA GLN A 350 -7.86 34.77 13.86
C GLN A 350 -8.00 35.42 15.23
N LEU A 351 -9.07 36.21 15.38
CA LEU A 351 -9.50 36.71 16.66
C LEU A 351 -10.01 35.56 17.53
N LYS A 352 -9.38 35.35 18.69
CA LYS A 352 -9.73 34.24 19.61
C LYS A 352 -10.58 34.68 20.79
N GLN A 353 -10.30 35.86 21.33
CA GLN A 353 -10.98 36.38 22.50
C GLN A 353 -11.08 37.87 22.48
N THR A 354 -12.21 38.39 22.95
CA THR A 354 -12.40 39.83 23.22
C THR A 354 -12.83 40.00 24.65
N LEU A 355 -12.12 40.89 25.37
CA LEU A 355 -12.44 41.25 26.76
C LEU A 355 -12.81 42.69 26.84
N SER A 356 -13.85 43.06 27.57
CA SER A 356 -14.20 44.46 27.83
C SER A 356 -13.24 45.04 28.86
N PHE A 357 -12.56 46.10 28.53
CA PHE A 357 -11.63 46.80 29.40
C PHE A 357 -11.68 48.30 29.07
N ARG A 358 -12.23 49.08 29.97
CA ARG A 358 -12.39 50.55 29.80
C ARG A 358 -11.25 51.33 30.42
N ASP A 359 -10.92 52.45 29.82
CA ASP A 359 -9.86 53.37 30.27
C ASP A 359 -8.46 52.71 30.27
N GLY A 360 -8.27 51.70 29.41
CA GLY A 360 -6.98 51.06 29.18
C GLY A 360 -5.96 52.06 28.66
N HIS A 361 -4.74 52.07 29.25
CA HIS A 361 -3.73 53.02 28.91
C HIS A 361 -2.38 52.37 28.62
N ILE A 362 -2.05 51.32 29.33
CA ILE A 362 -0.75 50.65 29.26
C ILE A 362 -0.94 49.15 29.09
N LEU A 363 -0.16 48.55 28.19
CA LEU A 363 -0.10 47.12 27.95
C LEU A 363 1.37 46.71 27.77
N GLU A 364 1.89 45.90 28.67
CA GLU A 364 3.29 45.44 28.65
C GLU A 364 3.37 43.95 29.01
N VAL A 365 4.45 43.30 28.58
CA VAL A 365 4.76 41.88 28.94
C VAL A 365 6.02 41.86 29.78
N PHE A 366 5.95 41.14 30.88
CA PHE A 366 7.07 40.92 31.78
C PHE A 366 7.14 39.43 32.09
N GLU A 367 8.27 38.82 31.76
CA GLU A 367 8.53 37.38 32.04
C GLU A 367 7.37 36.43 31.63
N GLY A 368 6.72 36.70 30.49
CA GLY A 368 5.59 35.92 29.97
C GLY A 368 4.23 36.27 30.60
N LYS A 369 4.16 37.25 31.51
CA LYS A 369 2.91 37.80 32.09
C LYS A 369 2.53 39.08 31.39
N VAL A 370 1.29 39.20 30.97
CA VAL A 370 0.76 40.42 30.36
C VAL A 370 0.15 41.27 31.47
N ILE A 371 0.68 42.45 31.69
CA ILE A 371 0.18 43.40 32.68
C ILE A 371 -0.42 44.60 31.96
N LEU A 372 -1.61 45.01 32.45
CA LEU A 372 -2.39 46.08 31.91
C LEU A 372 -2.62 47.12 33.02
N ALA A 373 -2.62 48.38 32.63
CA ALA A 373 -3.04 49.42 33.55
C ALA A 373 -4.14 50.27 32.91
N SER A 374 -5.21 50.49 33.68
CA SER A 374 -6.09 51.63 33.48
C SER A 374 -5.45 52.87 34.11
N THR A 375 -6.05 54.02 33.92
CA THR A 375 -5.56 55.24 34.57
C THR A 375 -5.48 55.12 36.08
N LYS A 376 -6.15 54.15 36.72
CA LYS A 376 -6.33 54.08 38.19
C LYS A 376 -6.07 52.71 38.82
N ALA A 377 -5.91 51.63 38.09
CA ALA A 377 -5.74 50.29 38.60
C ALA A 377 -4.87 49.46 37.66
N VAL A 378 -4.21 48.45 38.25
CA VAL A 378 -3.38 47.50 37.48
C VAL A 378 -4.01 46.11 37.50
N TYR A 379 -3.99 45.46 36.35
CA TYR A 379 -4.54 44.13 36.12
C TYR A 379 -3.50 43.23 35.50
N VAL A 380 -3.64 41.93 35.71
CA VAL A 380 -2.84 40.89 35.05
C VAL A 380 -3.74 40.06 34.15
N LEU A 381 -3.32 39.88 32.91
CA LEU A 381 -3.94 38.96 31.97
C LEU A 381 -3.22 37.62 32.06
N VAL A 382 -3.86 36.67 32.72
CA VAL A 382 -3.27 35.37 33.02
C VAL A 382 -3.57 34.41 31.87
N PRO A 383 -2.56 33.84 31.18
CA PRO A 383 -2.78 32.86 30.15
C PRO A 383 -3.30 31.57 30.76
N LEU A 384 -4.36 31.00 30.16
CA LEU A 384 -4.79 29.67 30.51
C LEU A 384 -3.78 28.62 29.95
N PRO A 385 -3.55 27.50 30.68
CA PRO A 385 -2.67 26.45 30.17
C PRO A 385 -3.09 25.99 28.78
N LEU A 386 -2.14 25.86 27.85
CA LEU A 386 -2.40 25.47 26.47
C LEU A 386 -3.13 24.12 26.38
N GLU A 387 -2.79 23.18 27.26
CA GLU A 387 -3.48 21.90 27.36
C GLU A 387 -4.98 22.07 27.62
N ARG A 388 -5.35 22.98 28.49
CA ARG A 388 -6.75 23.27 28.78
C ARG A 388 -7.44 23.95 27.60
N GLN A 389 -6.81 24.89 26.95
CA GLN A 389 -7.34 25.56 25.75
C GLN A 389 -7.58 24.53 24.62
N ILE A 390 -6.65 23.60 24.41
CA ILE A 390 -6.79 22.53 23.42
C ILE A 390 -7.97 21.61 23.77
N GLN A 391 -8.14 21.24 25.06
CA GLN A 391 -9.25 20.42 25.49
C GLN A 391 -10.61 21.16 25.34
N ASP A 392 -10.68 22.44 25.65
CA ASP A 392 -11.86 23.27 25.47
C ASP A 392 -12.24 23.40 23.98
N LEU A 393 -11.26 23.51 23.07
CA LEU A 393 -11.45 23.49 21.62
C LEU A 393 -11.97 22.16 21.12
N LEU A 394 -11.40 21.04 21.59
CA LEU A 394 -11.85 19.71 21.25
C LEU A 394 -13.27 19.45 21.76
N ALA A 395 -13.59 19.86 22.99
CA ALA A 395 -14.93 19.75 23.54
C ALA A 395 -15.96 20.60 22.77
N SER A 396 -15.51 21.70 22.15
CA SER A 396 -16.33 22.54 21.26
C SER A 396 -16.32 22.07 19.80
N HIS A 397 -15.78 20.88 19.49
CA HIS A 397 -15.64 20.31 18.15
C HIS A 397 -14.81 21.15 17.12
N ARG A 398 -13.98 22.06 17.61
CA ARG A 398 -13.10 22.92 16.78
C ARG A 398 -11.73 22.26 16.58
N VAL A 399 -11.73 21.13 15.85
CA VAL A 399 -10.58 20.23 15.73
C VAL A 399 -9.38 20.90 15.07
N GLU A 400 -9.59 21.61 13.95
CA GLU A 400 -8.49 22.26 13.20
C GLU A 400 -7.74 23.27 14.05
N GLU A 401 -8.46 24.09 14.79
CA GLU A 401 -7.83 25.09 15.66
C GLU A 401 -7.06 24.45 16.83
N ALA A 402 -7.60 23.35 17.36
CA ALA A 402 -6.91 22.60 18.40
C ALA A 402 -5.59 21.99 17.89
N LEU A 403 -5.56 21.52 16.65
CA LEU A 403 -4.36 20.98 16.02
C LEU A 403 -3.33 22.07 15.73
N VAL A 404 -3.76 23.22 15.17
CA VAL A 404 -2.89 24.36 14.91
C VAL A 404 -2.27 24.88 16.21
N LEU A 405 -3.06 24.99 17.28
CA LEU A 405 -2.57 25.39 18.59
C LEU A 405 -1.57 24.39 19.17
N THR A 406 -1.82 23.09 18.96
CA THR A 406 -0.93 22.02 19.42
C THR A 406 0.42 22.06 18.70
N GLU A 407 0.43 22.24 17.38
CA GLU A 407 1.66 22.36 16.59
C GLU A 407 2.47 23.60 17.03
N GLY A 408 1.79 24.72 17.28
CA GLY A 408 2.41 25.92 17.82
C GLY A 408 3.07 25.71 19.17
N ALA A 409 2.50 24.85 20.02
CA ALA A 409 3.04 24.55 21.36
C ALA A 409 4.35 23.73 21.33
N GLN A 410 4.75 23.18 20.19
CA GLN A 410 5.97 22.36 20.05
C GLN A 410 7.24 23.08 20.54
N ARG A 411 7.31 24.40 20.41
CA ARG A 411 8.47 25.20 20.81
C ARG A 411 8.67 25.29 22.33
N ASN A 412 7.58 25.10 23.09
CA ASN A 412 7.56 25.32 24.54
C ASN A 412 7.54 24.04 25.37
N ILE A 413 7.43 22.85 24.70
CA ILE A 413 7.29 21.55 25.38
C ILE A 413 8.48 20.66 24.98
N PRO A 414 9.08 19.89 25.91
CA PRO A 414 10.11 18.90 25.60
C PRO A 414 9.59 17.92 24.55
N LYS A 415 10.43 17.55 23.59
CA LYS A 415 10.04 16.73 22.41
C LYS A 415 9.29 15.44 22.77
N ASP A 416 9.74 14.74 23.81
CA ASP A 416 9.12 13.47 24.22
C ASP A 416 7.71 13.68 24.76
N LYS A 417 7.52 14.69 25.60
CA LYS A 417 6.21 15.05 26.15
C LYS A 417 5.28 15.58 25.05
N PHE A 418 5.83 16.35 24.11
CA PHE A 418 5.07 16.86 23.00
C PHE A 418 4.55 15.72 22.10
N GLN A 419 5.38 14.73 21.78
CA GLN A 419 4.95 13.58 20.95
C GLN A 419 3.80 12.80 21.59
N ILE A 420 3.86 12.58 22.90
CA ILE A 420 2.78 11.89 23.64
C ILE A 420 1.50 12.71 23.61
N LEU A 421 1.61 13.99 23.90
CA LEU A 421 0.47 14.94 23.89
C LEU A 421 -0.14 15.04 22.48
N HIS A 422 0.69 15.22 21.46
CA HIS A 422 0.26 15.35 20.07
C HIS A 422 -0.47 14.09 19.57
N LYS A 423 0.07 12.89 19.87
CA LYS A 423 -0.61 11.62 19.53
C LYS A 423 -1.98 11.55 20.20
N ARG A 424 -2.05 11.94 21.47
CA ARG A 424 -3.32 11.90 22.21
C ARG A 424 -4.37 12.86 21.64
N ILE A 425 -3.96 14.07 21.27
CA ILE A 425 -4.83 15.05 20.64
C ILE A 425 -5.32 14.58 19.27
N LEU A 426 -4.44 13.99 18.44
CA LEU A 426 -4.83 13.41 17.16
C LEU A 426 -5.86 12.26 17.33
N GLN A 427 -5.69 11.44 18.35
CA GLN A 427 -6.66 10.39 18.67
C GLN A 427 -8.02 10.98 19.04
N GLN A 428 -8.05 11.98 19.92
CA GLN A 428 -9.28 12.69 20.29
C GLN A 428 -9.95 13.36 19.09
N ALA A 429 -9.15 14.07 18.28
CA ALA A 429 -9.60 14.71 17.04
C ALA A 429 -10.25 13.69 16.09
N GLY A 430 -9.63 12.53 15.91
CA GLY A 430 -10.17 11.46 15.10
C GLY A 430 -11.52 10.93 15.61
N PHE A 431 -11.69 10.78 16.93
CA PHE A 431 -12.98 10.38 17.52
C PHE A 431 -14.06 11.45 17.35
N ILE A 432 -13.72 12.73 17.49
CA ILE A 432 -14.66 13.84 17.26
C ILE A 432 -15.13 13.83 15.81
N GLN A 433 -14.21 13.74 14.84
CA GLN A 433 -14.54 13.71 13.42
C GLN A 433 -15.31 12.45 13.02
N PHE A 434 -14.97 11.31 13.62
CA PHE A 434 -15.76 10.10 13.48
C PHE A 434 -17.21 10.31 13.95
N GLY A 435 -17.40 10.99 15.10
CA GLY A 435 -18.70 11.39 15.60
C GLY A 435 -19.47 12.33 14.67
N GLN A 436 -18.77 13.15 13.90
CA GLN A 436 -19.34 14.03 12.87
C GLN A 436 -19.53 13.34 11.51
N LEU A 437 -19.22 12.05 11.40
CA LEU A 437 -19.25 11.24 10.17
C LEU A 437 -18.25 11.71 9.08
N GLN A 438 -17.22 12.42 9.48
CA GLN A 438 -16.09 12.83 8.64
C GLN A 438 -15.03 11.73 8.64
N PHE A 439 -15.29 10.66 7.91
CA PHE A 439 -14.50 9.42 8.00
C PHE A 439 -13.10 9.52 7.41
N LEU A 440 -12.89 10.36 6.40
CA LEU A 440 -11.59 10.51 5.75
C LEU A 440 -10.59 11.20 6.70
N GLU A 441 -11.02 12.28 7.28
CA GLU A 441 -10.26 13.07 8.24
C GLU A 441 -9.99 12.25 9.52
N ALA A 442 -11.03 11.58 10.04
CA ALA A 442 -10.91 10.70 11.20
C ALA A 442 -9.87 9.61 10.99
N LYS A 443 -9.88 8.96 9.82
CA LYS A 443 -8.92 7.92 9.45
C LYS A 443 -7.48 8.44 9.45
N GLU A 444 -7.27 9.63 8.90
CA GLU A 444 -5.95 10.23 8.86
C GLU A 444 -5.41 10.56 10.25
N HIS A 445 -6.28 11.09 11.12
CA HIS A 445 -5.93 11.40 12.50
C HIS A 445 -5.66 10.13 13.32
N PHE A 446 -6.44 9.08 13.17
CA PHE A 446 -6.19 7.78 13.80
C PHE A 446 -4.84 7.18 13.39
N ARG A 447 -4.50 7.27 12.10
CA ARG A 447 -3.22 6.79 11.58
C ARG A 447 -2.04 7.60 12.12
N LYS A 448 -2.12 8.94 12.05
CA LYS A 448 -1.08 9.84 12.56
C LYS A 448 -0.92 9.72 14.08
N GLY A 449 -2.04 9.57 14.78
CA GLY A 449 -2.09 9.40 16.23
C GLY A 449 -1.69 7.99 16.72
N GLN A 450 -1.43 7.04 15.81
CA GLN A 450 -1.14 5.65 16.13
C GLN A 450 -2.15 5.07 17.14
N LEU A 451 -3.43 5.24 16.82
CA LEU A 451 -4.52 4.74 17.66
C LEU A 451 -4.44 3.22 17.82
N ASP A 452 -4.60 2.73 19.04
CA ASP A 452 -4.89 1.32 19.26
C ASP A 452 -6.27 1.00 18.66
N VAL A 453 -6.26 0.14 17.66
CA VAL A 453 -7.44 -0.19 16.86
C VAL A 453 -8.59 -0.74 17.73
N ARG A 454 -8.24 -1.37 18.84
CA ARG A 454 -9.18 -1.93 19.80
C ARG A 454 -10.08 -0.87 20.46
N GLU A 455 -9.58 0.36 20.61
CA GLU A 455 -10.40 1.49 21.07
C GLU A 455 -11.61 1.71 20.14
N LEU A 456 -11.38 1.64 18.82
CA LEU A 456 -12.43 1.81 17.82
C LEU A 456 -13.36 0.59 17.74
N ILE A 457 -12.80 -0.64 17.77
CA ILE A 457 -13.59 -1.88 17.78
C ILE A 457 -14.52 -1.92 19.01
N SER A 458 -14.02 -1.46 20.16
CA SER A 458 -14.75 -1.46 21.41
C SER A 458 -15.99 -0.55 21.46
N LEU A 459 -16.13 0.36 20.48
CA LEU A 459 -17.36 1.15 20.31
C LEU A 459 -18.55 0.28 19.89
N TYR A 460 -18.29 -0.84 19.21
CA TYR A 460 -19.32 -1.69 18.66
C TYR A 460 -19.59 -2.87 19.60
N PRO A 461 -20.81 -3.03 20.08
CA PRO A 461 -21.17 -4.15 20.95
C PRO A 461 -20.85 -5.49 20.29
N LEU A 462 -20.26 -6.41 21.03
CA LEU A 462 -20.00 -7.81 20.63
C LEU A 462 -18.95 -8.01 19.52
N LEU A 463 -18.32 -6.96 18.97
CA LEU A 463 -17.24 -7.15 18.00
C LEU A 463 -15.95 -7.59 18.67
N MET A 464 -15.63 -7.05 19.85
CA MET A 464 -14.46 -7.48 20.61
C MET A 464 -14.58 -8.95 21.03
N PRO A 465 -13.52 -9.76 20.91
CA PRO A 465 -13.48 -11.09 21.45
C PRO A 465 -13.66 -11.11 22.97
N ALA A 466 -14.35 -12.11 23.51
CA ALA A 466 -14.55 -12.26 24.95
C ALA A 466 -13.22 -12.53 25.70
N SER A 467 -12.23 -13.10 25.01
CA SER A 467 -10.90 -13.39 25.52
C SER A 467 -9.92 -12.22 25.47
N SER A 468 -10.33 -11.08 24.87
CA SER A 468 -9.44 -9.92 24.72
C SER A 468 -9.09 -9.32 26.07
N SER A 469 -7.77 -9.13 26.31
CA SER A 469 -7.24 -8.47 27.51
C SER A 469 -7.23 -6.94 27.39
N PHE A 470 -7.88 -6.38 26.39
CA PHE A 470 -7.86 -4.96 26.13
C PHE A 470 -8.56 -4.16 27.24
N THR A 471 -7.89 -3.12 27.71
CA THR A 471 -8.45 -2.12 28.62
C THR A 471 -8.44 -0.76 27.96
N ARG A 472 -9.57 -0.05 27.99
CA ARG A 472 -9.69 1.30 27.41
C ARG A 472 -8.74 2.28 28.09
N CYS A 473 -8.21 3.22 27.34
CA CYS A 473 -7.33 4.26 27.86
C CYS A 473 -8.08 5.28 28.74
N HIS A 474 -7.35 5.91 29.65
CA HIS A 474 -7.85 7.01 30.50
C HIS A 474 -7.15 8.33 30.15
N PRO A 475 -7.89 9.45 30.05
CA PRO A 475 -9.35 9.57 29.96
C PRO A 475 -9.92 8.92 28.73
N PRO A 476 -11.18 8.44 28.77
CA PRO A 476 -11.76 7.61 27.72
C PRO A 476 -11.96 8.39 26.42
N LEU A 477 -11.49 7.81 25.31
CA LEU A 477 -11.63 8.41 23.96
C LEU A 477 -13.05 8.27 23.40
N HIS A 478 -13.77 7.22 23.81
CA HIS A 478 -15.10 6.93 23.30
C HIS A 478 -16.17 7.94 23.74
N GLU A 479 -15.91 8.77 24.74
CA GLU A 479 -16.81 9.85 25.14
C GLU A 479 -17.06 10.86 24.01
N PHE A 480 -16.11 10.99 23.07
CA PHE A 480 -16.25 11.86 21.90
C PHE A 480 -17.08 11.25 20.76
N ALA A 481 -17.37 9.94 20.81
CA ALA A 481 -18.11 9.23 19.76
C ALA A 481 -18.92 8.06 20.31
N ASP A 482 -20.04 8.33 21.00
CA ASP A 482 -20.98 7.28 21.40
C ASP A 482 -21.88 6.89 20.22
N LEU A 483 -21.71 5.64 19.76
CA LEU A 483 -22.52 5.09 18.65
C LEU A 483 -24.01 5.09 18.93
N ASN A 484 -24.43 4.89 20.19
CA ASN A 484 -25.84 4.90 20.56
C ASN A 484 -26.44 6.29 20.38
N HIS A 485 -25.66 7.33 20.73
CA HIS A 485 -26.04 8.71 20.54
C HIS A 485 -25.98 9.13 19.06
N LEU A 486 -24.98 8.69 18.34
CA LEU A 486 -24.82 8.95 16.90
C LEU A 486 -25.92 8.31 16.05
N ALA A 487 -26.31 7.10 16.42
CA ALA A 487 -27.31 6.37 15.68
C ALA A 487 -28.72 6.97 15.87
N GLN A 488 -29.08 7.42 17.07
CA GLN A 488 -30.40 7.94 17.38
C GLN A 488 -31.56 7.13 16.74
N GLY A 489 -31.37 5.81 16.55
CA GLY A 489 -32.28 4.94 15.84
C GLY A 489 -32.14 4.89 14.31
N ASP A 490 -31.19 5.61 13.73
CA ASP A 490 -30.91 5.62 12.30
C ASP A 490 -29.94 4.48 11.92
N GLN A 491 -30.50 3.40 11.38
CA GLN A 491 -29.72 2.22 10.97
C GLN A 491 -28.75 2.52 9.82
N GLU A 492 -29.05 3.50 8.97
CA GLU A 492 -28.16 3.86 7.86
C GLU A 492 -26.85 4.46 8.36
N LYS A 493 -26.89 5.32 9.37
CA LYS A 493 -25.68 5.86 10.00
C LYS A 493 -24.82 4.77 10.62
N VAL A 494 -25.44 3.81 11.32
CA VAL A 494 -24.73 2.65 11.89
C VAL A 494 -24.06 1.84 10.79
N LEU A 495 -24.74 1.62 9.67
CA LEU A 495 -24.19 0.91 8.53
C LEU A 495 -22.98 1.65 7.92
N ARG A 496 -23.05 2.98 7.80
CA ARG A 496 -21.92 3.82 7.34
C ARG A 496 -20.73 3.72 8.29
N CYS A 497 -20.96 3.77 9.59
CA CYS A 497 -19.91 3.58 10.59
C CYS A 497 -19.26 2.18 10.51
N LYS A 498 -20.06 1.13 10.29
CA LYS A 498 -19.55 -0.24 10.10
C LYS A 498 -18.74 -0.37 8.80
N LYS A 499 -19.19 0.23 7.71
CA LYS A 499 -18.43 0.26 6.45
C LYS A 499 -17.09 0.98 6.60
N PHE A 500 -17.08 2.09 7.33
CA PHE A 500 -15.82 2.76 7.68
C PHE A 500 -14.91 1.85 8.48
N LEU A 501 -15.44 1.17 9.51
CA LEU A 501 -14.64 0.26 10.33
C LEU A 501 -14.05 -0.89 9.51
N ILE A 502 -14.81 -1.48 8.60
CA ILE A 502 -14.34 -2.51 7.66
C ILE A 502 -13.15 -1.98 6.84
N SER A 503 -13.30 -0.81 6.22
CA SER A 503 -12.24 -0.21 5.42
C SER A 503 -10.99 0.09 6.24
N TYR A 504 -11.17 0.64 7.43
CA TYR A 504 -10.06 1.00 8.32
C TYR A 504 -9.31 -0.23 8.85
N LEU A 505 -10.04 -1.24 9.35
CA LEU A 505 -9.46 -2.49 9.84
C LEU A 505 -8.74 -3.26 8.73
N GLY A 506 -9.31 -3.29 7.53
CA GLY A 506 -8.70 -3.94 6.37
C GLY A 506 -7.34 -3.35 5.99
N GLU A 507 -7.20 -2.03 6.08
CA GLU A 507 -5.92 -1.36 5.83
C GLU A 507 -4.93 -1.54 6.98
N VAL A 508 -5.40 -1.40 8.23
CA VAL A 508 -4.54 -1.51 9.41
C VAL A 508 -4.03 -2.94 9.60
N ARG A 509 -4.78 -3.95 9.18
CA ARG A 509 -4.40 -5.38 9.25
C ARG A 509 -3.01 -5.65 8.65
N SER A 510 -2.64 -4.91 7.59
CA SER A 510 -1.35 -5.05 6.90
C SER A 510 -0.22 -4.23 7.52
N THR A 511 -0.49 -3.46 8.58
CA THR A 511 0.48 -2.57 9.22
C THR A 511 1.06 -3.15 10.52
N GLU A 512 2.18 -2.60 10.96
CA GLU A 512 2.81 -2.99 12.24
C GLU A 512 1.92 -2.73 13.47
N VAL A 513 0.97 -1.81 13.37
CA VAL A 513 0.04 -1.47 14.45
C VAL A 513 -0.85 -2.65 14.85
N ALA A 514 -1.19 -3.51 13.89
CA ALA A 514 -2.02 -4.70 14.13
C ALA A 514 -1.24 -5.89 14.72
N ASN A 515 0.09 -5.91 14.66
CA ASN A 515 0.89 -7.08 15.09
C ASN A 515 0.63 -7.54 16.54
N GLY A 516 0.30 -6.60 17.43
CA GLY A 516 0.00 -6.90 18.83
C GLY A 516 -1.47 -7.22 19.14
N CYS A 517 -2.37 -7.06 18.18
CA CYS A 517 -3.82 -7.25 18.37
C CYS A 517 -4.50 -7.91 17.14
N ARG A 518 -3.75 -8.74 16.39
CA ARG A 518 -4.23 -9.36 15.15
C ARG A 518 -5.45 -10.26 15.38
N GLU A 519 -5.51 -10.94 16.50
CA GLU A 519 -6.64 -11.78 16.90
C GLU A 519 -7.93 -10.94 17.04
N ASP A 520 -7.84 -9.78 17.70
CA ASP A 520 -8.96 -8.86 17.89
C ASP A 520 -9.43 -8.27 16.56
N VAL A 521 -8.49 -7.86 15.70
CA VAL A 521 -8.77 -7.26 14.39
C VAL A 521 -9.40 -8.26 13.43
N ASP A 522 -8.78 -9.45 13.28
CA ASP A 522 -9.26 -10.47 12.34
C ASP A 522 -10.63 -11.01 12.77
N THR A 523 -10.84 -11.22 14.08
CA THR A 523 -12.15 -11.64 14.62
C THR A 523 -13.22 -10.57 14.42
N ALA A 524 -12.89 -9.30 14.63
CA ALA A 524 -13.84 -8.20 14.39
C ALA A 524 -14.19 -8.06 12.90
N LEU A 525 -13.20 -8.18 12.00
CA LEU A 525 -13.42 -8.19 10.55
C LEU A 525 -14.29 -9.36 10.11
N LEU A 526 -14.01 -10.56 10.58
CA LEU A 526 -14.83 -11.73 10.29
C LEU A 526 -16.28 -11.50 10.70
N LYS A 527 -16.52 -11.00 11.91
CA LYS A 527 -17.86 -10.70 12.43
C LYS A 527 -18.57 -9.66 11.56
N LEU A 528 -17.88 -8.59 11.15
CA LEU A 528 -18.44 -7.55 10.30
C LEU A 528 -18.74 -8.03 8.87
N TYR A 529 -17.84 -8.81 8.28
CA TYR A 529 -18.03 -9.37 6.94
C TYR A 529 -19.20 -10.36 6.91
N ALA A 530 -19.31 -11.20 7.94
CA ALA A 530 -20.44 -12.13 8.07
C ALA A 530 -21.78 -11.41 8.23
N GLU A 531 -21.81 -10.31 8.99
CA GLU A 531 -23.05 -9.53 9.21
C GLU A 531 -23.49 -8.76 7.96
N GLN A 532 -22.54 -8.26 7.16
CA GLN A 532 -22.83 -7.42 5.98
C GLN A 532 -22.83 -8.19 4.67
N ASP A 533 -22.66 -9.51 4.70
CA ASP A 533 -22.54 -10.35 3.51
C ASP A 533 -21.44 -9.87 2.54
N HIS A 534 -20.28 -9.53 3.10
CA HIS A 534 -19.17 -8.93 2.36
C HIS A 534 -18.32 -9.99 1.68
N ASP A 535 -18.02 -9.82 0.39
CA ASP A 535 -17.25 -10.78 -0.42
C ASP A 535 -15.87 -11.10 0.17
N SER A 536 -15.22 -10.14 0.83
CA SER A 536 -13.90 -10.33 1.46
C SER A 536 -13.89 -11.27 2.68
N LEU A 537 -15.05 -11.81 3.11
CA LEU A 537 -15.09 -12.83 4.17
C LEU A 537 -14.29 -14.08 3.77
N LEU A 538 -14.45 -14.51 2.53
CA LEU A 538 -13.75 -15.68 2.01
C LEU A 538 -12.25 -15.39 1.81
N ASP A 539 -11.90 -14.19 1.34
CA ASP A 539 -10.51 -13.76 1.17
C ASP A 539 -9.77 -13.70 2.52
N LEU A 540 -10.45 -13.21 3.56
CA LEU A 540 -9.90 -13.19 4.91
C LEU A 540 -9.57 -14.60 5.41
N LEU A 541 -10.48 -15.55 5.22
CA LEU A 541 -10.32 -16.94 5.69
C LEU A 541 -9.39 -17.77 4.80
N ALA A 542 -9.26 -17.41 3.52
CA ALA A 542 -8.30 -18.05 2.61
C ALA A 542 -6.85 -17.58 2.83
N SER A 543 -6.66 -16.42 3.46
CA SER A 543 -5.36 -15.87 3.83
C SER A 543 -4.97 -16.26 5.25
N GLU A 544 -3.69 -16.05 5.60
CA GLU A 544 -3.24 -16.19 6.98
C GLU A 544 -4.02 -15.25 7.90
N ASN A 545 -4.75 -15.80 8.86
CA ASN A 545 -5.61 -15.07 9.78
C ASN A 545 -5.45 -15.59 11.22
N ALA A 546 -5.84 -14.75 12.19
CA ALA A 546 -5.80 -15.06 13.62
C ALA A 546 -7.21 -15.05 14.25
N CYS A 547 -8.22 -15.44 13.48
CA CYS A 547 -9.62 -15.44 13.96
C CYS A 547 -9.82 -16.46 15.10
N LEU A 548 -10.42 -16.01 16.19
CA LEU A 548 -10.72 -16.85 17.34
C LEU A 548 -11.96 -17.73 17.11
N LEU A 549 -11.79 -19.05 17.20
CA LEU A 549 -12.88 -20.01 16.97
C LEU A 549 -14.05 -19.78 17.91
N THR A 550 -13.80 -19.61 19.22
CA THR A 550 -14.81 -19.46 20.25
C THR A 550 -15.80 -18.33 19.99
N ASP A 551 -15.31 -17.24 19.40
CA ASP A 551 -16.09 -16.05 19.11
C ASP A 551 -16.68 -16.03 17.70
N SER A 552 -15.99 -16.66 16.75
CA SER A 552 -16.36 -16.65 15.33
C SER A 552 -17.45 -17.68 15.01
N VAL A 553 -17.40 -18.89 15.62
CA VAL A 553 -18.36 -19.97 15.34
C VAL A 553 -19.82 -19.58 15.59
N PRO A 554 -20.20 -19.06 16.78
CA PRO A 554 -21.60 -18.67 17.03
C PRO A 554 -22.09 -17.55 16.10
N TRP A 555 -21.15 -16.69 15.64
CA TRP A 555 -21.48 -15.57 14.77
C TRP A 555 -21.72 -16.02 13.33
N LEU A 556 -20.85 -16.88 12.78
CA LEU A 556 -21.03 -17.45 11.46
C LEU A 556 -22.27 -18.35 11.36
N GLU A 557 -22.61 -19.09 12.42
CA GLU A 557 -23.84 -19.86 12.51
C GLU A 557 -25.09 -18.97 12.52
N LYS A 558 -25.04 -17.86 13.26
CA LYS A 558 -26.15 -16.88 13.33
C LYS A 558 -26.48 -16.27 11.97
N TYR A 559 -25.45 -16.04 11.15
CA TYR A 559 -25.62 -15.42 9.82
C TYR A 559 -25.63 -16.47 8.68
N HIS A 560 -25.73 -17.77 8.99
CA HIS A 560 -25.81 -18.89 8.03
C HIS A 560 -24.63 -18.94 7.05
N LYS A 561 -23.41 -18.57 7.51
CA LYS A 561 -22.17 -18.60 6.72
C LYS A 561 -21.39 -19.89 6.95
N TYR A 562 -22.01 -21.02 6.64
CA TYR A 562 -21.47 -22.35 6.94
C TYR A 562 -20.25 -22.71 6.08
N PHE A 563 -20.17 -22.24 4.85
CA PHE A 563 -18.98 -22.44 4.02
C PHE A 563 -17.77 -21.74 4.61
N ALA A 564 -17.93 -20.48 5.02
CA ALA A 564 -16.90 -19.70 5.72
C ALA A 564 -16.51 -20.34 7.06
N LEU A 565 -17.47 -20.90 7.80
CA LEU A 565 -17.21 -21.62 9.04
C LEU A 565 -16.35 -22.87 8.79
N GLY A 566 -16.61 -23.59 7.72
CA GLY A 566 -15.77 -24.73 7.32
C GLY A 566 -14.34 -24.31 6.98
N LEU A 567 -14.13 -23.18 6.28
CA LEU A 567 -12.80 -22.62 6.03
C LEU A 567 -12.08 -22.27 7.33
N LEU A 568 -12.79 -21.70 8.30
CA LEU A 568 -12.23 -21.37 9.61
C LEU A 568 -11.77 -22.63 10.35
N TYR A 569 -12.57 -23.72 10.33
CA TYR A 569 -12.16 -25.02 10.89
C TYR A 569 -10.93 -25.58 10.20
N HIS A 570 -10.88 -25.50 8.87
CA HIS A 570 -9.72 -25.95 8.09
C HIS A 570 -8.45 -25.20 8.47
N TYR A 571 -8.51 -23.85 8.51
CA TYR A 571 -7.36 -23.03 8.91
C TYR A 571 -6.82 -23.42 10.32
N ASN A 572 -7.71 -23.78 11.22
CA ASN A 572 -7.34 -24.26 12.56
C ASN A 572 -6.97 -25.76 12.63
N GLY A 573 -6.76 -26.41 11.49
CA GLY A 573 -6.35 -27.82 11.42
C GLY A 573 -7.45 -28.84 11.75
N GLN A 574 -8.72 -28.41 11.81
CA GLN A 574 -9.87 -29.26 12.08
C GLN A 574 -10.60 -29.71 10.80
N ASP A 575 -9.85 -30.29 9.86
CA ASP A 575 -10.36 -30.72 8.55
C ASP A 575 -11.57 -31.63 8.60
N SER A 576 -11.63 -32.51 9.64
CA SER A 576 -12.77 -33.40 9.82
C SER A 576 -14.07 -32.65 10.10
N ALA A 577 -14.02 -31.59 10.90
CA ALA A 577 -15.18 -30.75 11.21
C ALA A 577 -15.57 -29.91 9.98
N ALA A 578 -14.59 -29.37 9.27
CA ALA A 578 -14.82 -28.63 8.03
C ALA A 578 -15.54 -29.48 6.97
N LEU A 579 -15.05 -30.69 6.72
CA LEU A 579 -15.67 -31.62 5.75
C LEU A 579 -17.08 -32.03 6.17
N GLN A 580 -17.31 -32.34 7.43
CA GLN A 580 -18.65 -32.67 7.92
C GLN A 580 -19.65 -31.53 7.66
N LEU A 581 -19.22 -30.29 7.90
CA LEU A 581 -20.06 -29.13 7.70
C LEU A 581 -20.36 -28.88 6.21
N TRP A 582 -19.31 -28.87 5.38
CA TRP A 582 -19.47 -28.69 3.92
C TRP A 582 -20.32 -29.76 3.27
N ILE A 583 -20.21 -31.01 3.73
CA ILE A 583 -21.05 -32.13 3.26
C ILE A 583 -22.50 -31.88 3.61
N ARG A 584 -22.83 -31.44 4.83
CA ARG A 584 -24.19 -31.13 5.23
C ARG A 584 -24.79 -29.99 4.43
N VAL A 585 -23.98 -28.98 4.11
CA VAL A 585 -24.42 -27.89 3.21
C VAL A 585 -24.63 -28.39 1.78
N ALA A 586 -23.70 -29.22 1.27
CA ALA A 586 -23.78 -29.81 -0.08
C ALA A 586 -24.99 -30.76 -0.22
N ASP A 587 -25.40 -31.43 0.86
CA ASP A 587 -26.58 -32.32 0.88
C ASP A 587 -27.91 -31.58 1.08
N GLY A 588 -27.84 -30.25 1.40
CA GLY A 588 -29.01 -29.41 1.57
C GLY A 588 -29.60 -29.42 2.99
N ASP A 589 -28.90 -30.00 3.96
CA ASP A 589 -29.31 -29.98 5.38
C ASP A 589 -29.19 -28.58 6.01
N LEU A 590 -28.32 -27.75 5.44
CA LEU A 590 -28.03 -26.38 5.88
C LEU A 590 -28.07 -25.45 4.67
N GLU A 591 -28.77 -24.32 4.80
CA GLU A 591 -28.87 -23.34 3.73
C GLU A 591 -27.67 -22.37 3.80
N ASP A 592 -26.86 -22.37 2.77
CA ASP A 592 -25.78 -21.40 2.56
C ASP A 592 -25.66 -21.09 1.06
N HIS A 593 -25.90 -19.81 0.72
CA HIS A 593 -25.86 -19.35 -0.68
C HIS A 593 -24.51 -18.77 -1.09
N THR A 594 -23.51 -18.85 -0.21
CA THR A 594 -22.19 -18.25 -0.43
C THR A 594 -21.47 -18.89 -1.64
N ARG A 595 -21.75 -20.19 -1.91
CA ARG A 595 -21.11 -20.92 -3.00
C ARG A 595 -22.02 -21.97 -3.62
N SER A 596 -22.21 -21.89 -4.95
CA SER A 596 -23.06 -22.84 -5.71
C SER A 596 -22.34 -24.13 -6.08
N ASP A 597 -21.01 -24.11 -6.20
CA ASP A 597 -20.14 -25.22 -6.62
C ASP A 597 -19.51 -25.99 -5.44
N LEU A 598 -20.19 -26.04 -4.32
CA LEU A 598 -19.63 -26.58 -3.07
C LEU A 598 -19.27 -28.07 -3.17
N TYR A 599 -20.03 -28.86 -3.94
CA TYR A 599 -19.72 -30.28 -4.17
C TYR A 599 -18.37 -30.43 -4.87
N GLU A 600 -18.14 -29.66 -5.93
CA GLU A 600 -16.87 -29.69 -6.67
C GLU A 600 -15.71 -29.21 -5.77
N TYR A 601 -15.94 -28.17 -4.96
CA TYR A 601 -14.97 -27.70 -4.00
C TYR A 601 -14.57 -28.77 -2.98
N VAL A 602 -15.52 -29.50 -2.41
CA VAL A 602 -15.23 -30.60 -1.45
C VAL A 602 -14.42 -31.71 -2.11
N VAL A 603 -14.73 -32.04 -3.36
CA VAL A 603 -13.96 -33.02 -4.15
C VAL A 603 -12.52 -32.52 -4.37
N ASP A 604 -12.33 -31.27 -4.78
CA ASP A 604 -11.01 -30.68 -5.00
C ASP A 604 -10.21 -30.58 -3.69
N PHE A 605 -10.89 -30.26 -2.58
CA PHE A 605 -10.28 -30.29 -1.25
C PHE A 605 -9.79 -31.69 -0.91
N LEU A 606 -10.59 -32.74 -1.12
CA LEU A 606 -10.19 -34.12 -0.88
C LEU A 606 -9.04 -34.57 -1.81
N CYS A 607 -8.96 -34.02 -3.03
CA CYS A 607 -7.82 -34.25 -3.93
C CYS A 607 -6.49 -33.75 -3.34
N SER A 608 -6.53 -32.59 -2.68
CA SER A 608 -5.34 -31.95 -2.10
C SER A 608 -5.05 -32.36 -0.65
N CYS A 609 -6.00 -33.02 0.00
CA CYS A 609 -5.90 -33.41 1.41
C CYS A 609 -4.77 -34.40 1.64
N SER A 610 -3.85 -34.07 2.60
CA SER A 610 -2.74 -34.99 2.99
C SER A 610 -3.16 -36.11 3.92
N ASN A 611 -4.29 -35.93 4.64
CA ASN A 611 -4.79 -36.97 5.55
C ASN A 611 -5.61 -38.00 4.78
N LEU A 612 -5.02 -39.18 4.56
CA LEU A 612 -5.63 -40.30 3.80
C LEU A 612 -6.87 -40.87 4.49
N ASP A 613 -6.93 -40.87 5.80
CA ASP A 613 -8.08 -41.40 6.53
C ASP A 613 -9.36 -40.60 6.24
N LEU A 614 -9.23 -39.26 6.12
CA LEU A 614 -10.34 -38.39 5.72
C LEU A 614 -10.77 -38.67 4.26
N VAL A 615 -9.79 -38.89 3.38
CA VAL A 615 -10.08 -39.21 1.98
C VAL A 615 -10.90 -40.49 1.88
N TRP A 616 -10.45 -41.57 2.53
CA TRP A 616 -11.17 -42.85 2.52
C TRP A 616 -12.56 -42.75 3.18
N LYS A 617 -12.69 -41.96 4.22
CA LYS A 617 -13.96 -41.78 4.95
C LYS A 617 -15.02 -41.07 4.10
N TYR A 618 -14.63 -40.07 3.33
CA TYR A 618 -15.59 -39.21 2.61
C TYR A 618 -15.67 -39.45 1.11
N ALA A 619 -14.75 -40.23 0.54
CA ALA A 619 -14.80 -40.60 -0.89
C ALA A 619 -16.07 -41.35 -1.28
N ASP A 620 -16.62 -42.23 -0.41
CA ASP A 620 -17.86 -42.92 -0.67
C ASP A 620 -19.06 -41.98 -0.86
N TRP A 621 -19.13 -40.88 -0.08
CA TRP A 621 -20.13 -39.86 -0.23
C TRP A 621 -20.01 -39.15 -1.60
N ALA A 622 -18.81 -38.75 -1.98
CA ALA A 622 -18.58 -38.06 -3.25
C ALA A 622 -18.91 -38.97 -4.45
N LEU A 623 -18.53 -40.23 -4.38
CA LEU A 623 -18.77 -41.22 -5.43
C LEU A 623 -20.25 -41.60 -5.57
N ARG A 624 -21.04 -41.56 -4.50
CA ARG A 624 -22.49 -41.80 -4.57
C ARG A 624 -23.22 -40.61 -5.21
N LYS A 625 -22.77 -39.39 -4.96
CA LYS A 625 -23.44 -38.17 -5.46
C LYS A 625 -23.19 -38.02 -6.97
N ASP A 626 -21.95 -38.02 -7.40
CA ASP A 626 -21.54 -38.04 -8.81
C ASP A 626 -20.25 -38.84 -8.99
N PRO A 627 -20.32 -40.05 -9.56
CA PRO A 627 -19.15 -40.87 -9.81
C PRO A 627 -18.15 -40.25 -10.79
N THR A 628 -18.59 -39.33 -11.66
CA THR A 628 -17.73 -38.72 -12.69
C THR A 628 -16.81 -37.64 -12.11
N ILE A 629 -17.32 -36.85 -11.17
CA ILE A 629 -16.56 -35.82 -10.45
C ILE A 629 -15.84 -36.44 -9.26
N GLY A 630 -16.52 -37.33 -8.51
CA GLY A 630 -15.98 -37.99 -7.32
C GLY A 630 -14.70 -38.77 -7.55
N VAL A 631 -14.54 -39.34 -8.76
CA VAL A 631 -13.32 -40.08 -9.11
C VAL A 631 -12.08 -39.18 -9.16
N HIS A 632 -12.25 -37.85 -9.31
CA HIS A 632 -11.15 -36.90 -9.32
C HIS A 632 -10.33 -36.94 -8.03
N ILE A 633 -10.92 -37.33 -6.90
CA ILE A 633 -10.22 -37.51 -5.62
C ILE A 633 -9.00 -38.44 -5.79
N PHE A 634 -9.09 -39.41 -6.71
CA PHE A 634 -8.04 -40.37 -6.96
C PHE A 634 -7.22 -40.12 -8.23
N THR A 635 -7.76 -39.32 -9.18
CA THR A 635 -7.12 -39.09 -10.49
C THR A 635 -6.33 -37.77 -10.53
N LYS A 636 -6.84 -36.69 -9.92
CA LYS A 636 -6.24 -35.35 -9.96
C LYS A 636 -5.29 -35.05 -8.79
N ARG A 637 -4.91 -36.05 -8.01
CA ARG A 637 -4.05 -35.83 -6.86
C ARG A 637 -2.66 -35.32 -7.28
N PRO A 638 -2.14 -34.22 -6.72
CA PRO A 638 -0.82 -33.72 -7.05
C PRO A 638 0.23 -34.76 -6.62
N GLY A 639 0.96 -35.32 -7.57
CA GLY A 639 2.05 -36.26 -7.29
C GLY A 639 3.24 -35.50 -6.71
N SER A 640 3.39 -35.43 -5.41
CA SER A 640 4.61 -35.00 -4.77
C SER A 640 5.52 -36.19 -4.49
N LYS A 641 6.83 -36.04 -4.75
CA LYS A 641 7.83 -37.09 -4.61
C LYS A 641 8.01 -37.62 -3.18
N ASP A 642 7.41 -36.96 -2.18
CA ASP A 642 7.62 -37.26 -0.75
C ASP A 642 6.35 -37.62 0.03
N GLN A 643 5.16 -37.65 -0.58
CA GLN A 643 3.95 -38.08 0.12
C GLN A 643 3.48 -39.41 -0.45
N SER A 644 3.12 -40.33 0.44
CA SER A 644 2.58 -41.66 0.14
C SER A 644 1.45 -41.58 -0.88
N ASP A 645 1.77 -41.82 -2.14
CA ASP A 645 0.76 -41.99 -3.18
C ASP A 645 -0.20 -43.12 -2.78
N LEU A 646 -1.49 -42.89 -2.95
CA LEU A 646 -2.49 -43.93 -2.77
C LEU A 646 -2.10 -45.14 -3.63
N ASN A 647 -1.95 -46.28 -3.00
CA ASN A 647 -1.64 -47.49 -3.75
C ASN A 647 -2.78 -47.80 -4.73
N PRO A 648 -2.52 -47.86 -6.04
CA PRO A 648 -3.57 -48.11 -7.03
C PRO A 648 -4.36 -49.38 -6.81
N ASP A 649 -3.76 -50.39 -6.20
CA ASP A 649 -4.44 -51.66 -5.91
C ASP A 649 -5.52 -51.48 -4.82
N ASP A 650 -5.26 -50.64 -3.82
CA ASP A 650 -6.23 -50.34 -2.75
C ASP A 650 -7.37 -49.48 -3.29
N VAL A 651 -7.07 -48.54 -4.17
CA VAL A 651 -8.07 -47.70 -4.84
C VAL A 651 -9.00 -48.55 -5.72
N VAL A 652 -8.46 -49.45 -6.50
CA VAL A 652 -9.26 -50.35 -7.33
C VAL A 652 -10.16 -51.26 -6.47
N THR A 653 -9.65 -51.75 -5.35
CA THR A 653 -10.44 -52.55 -4.40
C THR A 653 -11.57 -51.75 -3.79
N TYR A 654 -11.30 -50.49 -3.40
CA TYR A 654 -12.30 -49.58 -2.82
C TYR A 654 -13.38 -49.22 -3.85
N LEU A 655 -12.97 -48.86 -5.09
CA LEU A 655 -13.84 -48.51 -6.16
C LEU A 655 -14.66 -49.70 -6.74
N GLY A 656 -14.36 -50.92 -6.33
CA GLY A 656 -15.12 -52.11 -6.76
C GLY A 656 -16.63 -52.06 -6.48
N LYS A 657 -17.05 -51.23 -5.53
CA LYS A 657 -18.47 -50.95 -5.23
C LYS A 657 -19.12 -49.92 -6.20
N HIS A 658 -18.31 -49.11 -6.92
CA HIS A 658 -18.74 -48.04 -7.81
C HIS A 658 -18.25 -48.30 -9.23
N SER A 659 -18.92 -49.14 -9.97
CA SER A 659 -18.48 -49.62 -11.29
C SER A 659 -18.14 -48.52 -12.31
N ARG A 660 -18.91 -47.40 -12.29
CA ARG A 660 -18.68 -46.26 -13.19
C ARG A 660 -17.40 -45.51 -12.82
N ALA A 661 -17.15 -45.28 -11.53
CA ALA A 661 -15.96 -44.61 -11.06
C ALA A 661 -14.72 -45.46 -11.23
N LEU A 662 -14.86 -46.80 -11.02
CA LEU A 662 -13.79 -47.76 -11.27
C LEU A 662 -13.34 -47.76 -12.74
N LEU A 663 -14.30 -47.68 -13.66
CA LEU A 663 -13.99 -47.60 -15.09
C LEU A 663 -13.17 -46.35 -15.40
N LEU A 664 -13.62 -45.16 -14.95
CA LEU A 664 -12.92 -43.88 -15.16
C LEU A 664 -11.53 -43.87 -14.52
N TYR A 665 -11.40 -44.43 -13.33
CA TYR A 665 -10.11 -44.56 -12.68
C TYR A 665 -9.14 -45.45 -13.43
N LEU A 666 -9.60 -46.62 -13.90
CA LEU A 666 -8.78 -47.53 -14.69
C LEU A 666 -8.41 -46.92 -16.05
N GLU A 667 -9.32 -46.17 -16.69
CA GLU A 667 -9.00 -45.37 -17.87
C GLU A 667 -7.84 -44.43 -17.61
N HIS A 668 -7.88 -43.66 -16.52
CA HIS A 668 -6.81 -42.76 -16.13
C HIS A 668 -5.48 -43.50 -15.88
N VAL A 669 -5.50 -44.56 -15.09
CA VAL A 669 -4.29 -45.32 -14.73
C VAL A 669 -3.64 -46.01 -15.92
N VAL A 670 -4.45 -46.59 -16.83
CA VAL A 670 -3.97 -47.35 -17.98
C VAL A 670 -3.62 -46.44 -19.15
N LEU A 671 -4.50 -45.49 -19.51
CA LEU A 671 -4.34 -44.67 -20.72
C LEU A 671 -3.49 -43.42 -20.49
N GLU A 672 -3.72 -42.68 -19.40
CA GLU A 672 -3.01 -41.43 -19.11
C GLU A 672 -1.69 -41.69 -18.40
N ARG A 673 -1.70 -42.47 -17.29
CA ARG A 673 -0.47 -42.77 -16.51
C ARG A 673 0.37 -43.89 -17.13
N ARG A 674 -0.14 -44.63 -18.12
CA ARG A 674 0.54 -45.71 -18.87
C ARG A 674 1.22 -46.72 -17.95
N THR A 675 0.51 -47.20 -16.95
CA THR A 675 1.02 -48.13 -15.95
C THR A 675 1.38 -49.47 -16.61
N GLN A 676 2.48 -50.12 -16.19
CA GLN A 676 2.96 -51.37 -16.72
C GLN A 676 2.37 -52.63 -16.01
N LYS A 677 1.37 -52.44 -15.14
CA LYS A 677 0.77 -53.55 -14.39
C LYS A 677 -0.31 -54.22 -15.22
N GLU A 678 -0.05 -55.48 -15.61
CA GLU A 678 -0.94 -56.37 -16.38
C GLU A 678 -2.37 -56.46 -15.81
N ARG A 679 -2.49 -56.46 -14.47
CA ARG A 679 -3.78 -56.56 -13.76
C ARG A 679 -4.75 -55.44 -14.12
N PHE A 680 -4.28 -54.21 -14.23
CA PHE A 680 -5.15 -53.06 -14.51
C PHE A 680 -5.62 -53.07 -15.98
N HIS A 681 -4.72 -53.42 -16.91
CA HIS A 681 -5.08 -53.58 -18.32
C HIS A 681 -6.09 -54.69 -18.54
N THR A 682 -5.91 -55.82 -17.84
CA THR A 682 -6.86 -56.93 -17.91
C THR A 682 -8.22 -56.55 -17.32
N HIS A 683 -8.22 -55.84 -16.17
CA HIS A 683 -9.46 -55.42 -15.51
C HIS A 683 -10.21 -54.40 -16.36
N LEU A 684 -9.52 -53.37 -16.93
CA LEU A 684 -10.14 -52.42 -17.85
C LEU A 684 -10.74 -53.09 -19.10
N ALA A 685 -10.01 -54.04 -19.70
CA ALA A 685 -10.52 -54.79 -20.85
C ALA A 685 -11.77 -55.59 -20.50
N VAL A 686 -11.82 -56.21 -19.33
CA VAL A 686 -13.00 -56.92 -18.85
C VAL A 686 -14.18 -56.01 -18.65
N LEU A 687 -13.99 -54.83 -18.02
CA LEU A 687 -15.04 -53.85 -17.81
C LEU A 687 -15.60 -53.28 -19.13
N TYR A 688 -14.72 -53.00 -20.09
CA TYR A 688 -15.17 -52.61 -21.42
C TYR A 688 -15.94 -53.70 -22.12
N LEU A 689 -15.48 -54.95 -22.00
CA LEU A 689 -16.18 -56.09 -22.56
C LEU A 689 -17.56 -56.29 -21.92
N GLU A 690 -17.65 -56.27 -20.61
CA GLU A 690 -18.91 -56.37 -19.87
C GLU A 690 -19.87 -55.24 -20.23
N ARG A 691 -19.36 -54.01 -20.41
CA ARG A 691 -20.18 -52.89 -20.88
C ARG A 691 -20.71 -53.12 -22.31
N VAL A 692 -19.90 -53.64 -23.23
CA VAL A 692 -20.34 -53.96 -24.59
C VAL A 692 -21.36 -55.08 -24.58
N LEU A 693 -21.14 -56.14 -23.77
CA LEU A 693 -22.08 -57.25 -23.62
C LEU A 693 -23.41 -56.81 -23.00
N SER A 694 -23.39 -55.91 -22.02
CA SER A 694 -24.62 -55.34 -21.43
C SER A 694 -25.41 -54.54 -22.45
N LEU A 695 -24.73 -53.73 -23.27
CA LEU A 695 -25.40 -52.93 -24.33
C LEU A 695 -25.90 -53.81 -25.49
N LEU A 696 -25.29 -54.98 -25.78
CA LEU A 696 -25.76 -55.97 -26.75
C LEU A 696 -27.02 -56.71 -26.26
N SER A 697 -27.14 -56.89 -24.91
CA SER A 697 -28.30 -57.56 -24.32
C SER A 697 -29.51 -56.61 -24.19
N GLU A 698 -29.28 -55.28 -24.07
CA GLU A 698 -30.31 -54.23 -24.02
C GLU A 698 -30.78 -53.90 -25.45
N SER A 699 -31.70 -54.72 -26.01
CA SER A 699 -32.17 -54.55 -27.36
C SER A 699 -32.66 -53.13 -27.69
N SER A 700 -32.00 -52.50 -28.64
CA SER A 700 -32.51 -51.55 -29.65
C SER A 700 -32.64 -50.04 -29.33
N LYS A 701 -32.09 -49.43 -28.26
CA LYS A 701 -32.25 -47.99 -28.12
C LYS A 701 -30.97 -47.13 -28.19
N ASN A 702 -29.76 -47.72 -28.14
CA ASN A 702 -28.51 -46.98 -28.00
C ASN A 702 -27.39 -47.44 -28.95
N GLU A 703 -27.65 -47.51 -30.24
CA GLU A 703 -26.67 -47.93 -31.26
C GLU A 703 -25.38 -47.06 -31.22
N GLN A 704 -25.53 -45.76 -30.98
CA GLN A 704 -24.38 -44.86 -30.85
C GLN A 704 -23.53 -45.13 -29.60
N GLN A 705 -24.15 -45.55 -28.48
CA GLN A 705 -23.40 -45.92 -27.27
C GLN A 705 -22.69 -47.24 -27.43
N LEU A 706 -23.30 -48.19 -28.10
CA LEU A 706 -22.68 -49.46 -28.42
C LEU A 706 -21.46 -49.28 -29.32
N THR A 707 -21.60 -48.47 -30.38
CA THR A 707 -20.48 -48.17 -31.30
C THR A 707 -19.31 -47.53 -30.54
N ARG A 708 -19.56 -46.52 -29.70
CA ARG A 708 -18.51 -45.89 -28.88
C ARG A 708 -17.87 -46.87 -27.87
N ALA A 709 -18.66 -47.75 -27.27
CA ALA A 709 -18.13 -48.70 -26.31
C ALA A 709 -17.23 -49.74 -27.02
N ARG A 710 -17.63 -50.18 -28.23
CA ARG A 710 -16.82 -51.07 -29.06
C ARG A 710 -15.53 -50.43 -29.54
N GLU A 711 -15.60 -49.16 -29.98
CA GLU A 711 -14.42 -48.38 -30.39
C GLU A 711 -13.39 -48.31 -29.27
N ARG A 712 -13.83 -47.97 -28.01
CA ARG A 712 -12.94 -47.93 -26.84
C ARG A 712 -12.31 -49.30 -26.52
N LEU A 713 -13.11 -50.37 -26.58
CA LEU A 713 -12.61 -51.74 -26.38
C LEU A 713 -11.56 -52.08 -27.44
N GLN A 714 -11.87 -51.85 -28.74
CA GLN A 714 -10.96 -52.10 -29.84
C GLN A 714 -9.66 -51.30 -29.74
N ALA A 715 -9.74 -50.01 -29.35
CA ALA A 715 -8.58 -49.17 -29.13
C ALA A 715 -7.66 -49.77 -28.04
N LEU A 716 -8.22 -50.14 -26.89
CA LEU A 716 -7.47 -50.77 -25.82
C LEU A 716 -6.83 -52.08 -26.24
N LEU A 717 -7.59 -52.94 -26.94
CA LEU A 717 -7.10 -54.24 -27.40
C LEU A 717 -5.97 -54.11 -28.43
N ARG A 718 -5.99 -53.08 -29.27
CA ARG A 718 -4.92 -52.79 -30.24
C ARG A 718 -3.67 -52.13 -29.60
N GLU A 719 -3.88 -51.11 -28.77
CA GLU A 719 -2.79 -50.30 -28.22
C GLU A 719 -2.03 -51.00 -27.09
N SER A 720 -2.70 -51.72 -26.21
CA SER A 720 -2.07 -52.36 -25.07
C SER A 720 -1.60 -53.79 -25.39
N ASN A 721 -0.42 -54.13 -24.88
CA ASN A 721 0.15 -55.50 -24.94
C ASN A 721 0.19 -56.13 -23.54
N LEU A 722 -0.33 -55.49 -22.50
CA LEU A 722 -0.12 -55.86 -21.11
C LEU A 722 -1.31 -56.63 -20.48
N TYR A 723 -2.36 -56.92 -21.22
CA TYR A 723 -3.51 -57.66 -20.71
C TYR A 723 -3.44 -59.16 -21.02
N ARG A 724 -4.15 -59.98 -20.24
CA ARG A 724 -4.22 -61.44 -20.42
C ARG A 724 -5.11 -61.80 -21.60
N VAL A 725 -4.50 -61.95 -22.77
CA VAL A 725 -5.20 -62.16 -24.04
C VAL A 725 -6.10 -63.42 -24.03
N GLN A 726 -5.58 -64.55 -23.55
CA GLN A 726 -6.33 -65.82 -23.47
C GLN A 726 -7.53 -65.71 -22.52
N PHE A 727 -7.44 -64.95 -21.42
CA PHE A 727 -8.55 -64.78 -20.48
C PHE A 727 -9.69 -64.01 -21.12
N ILE A 728 -9.36 -62.92 -21.83
CA ILE A 728 -10.36 -62.13 -22.55
C ILE A 728 -10.96 -62.83 -23.69
N LEU A 729 -10.15 -63.58 -24.45
CA LEU A 729 -10.64 -64.47 -25.59
C LEU A 729 -11.66 -65.49 -25.09
N GLY A 730 -11.35 -66.17 -23.96
CA GLY A 730 -12.27 -67.12 -23.36
C GLY A 730 -13.62 -66.57 -22.94
N LYS A 731 -13.63 -65.25 -22.48
CA LYS A 731 -14.88 -64.57 -22.17
C LYS A 731 -15.69 -64.16 -23.40
N MET A 732 -15.08 -64.17 -24.61
CA MET A 732 -15.71 -63.78 -25.89
C MET A 732 -16.16 -64.96 -26.71
N GLU A 733 -15.70 -66.20 -26.41
CA GLU A 733 -15.90 -67.43 -27.26
C GLU A 733 -17.35 -67.69 -27.61
N ASN A 734 -18.33 -67.29 -26.85
CA ASN A 734 -19.75 -67.58 -27.06
C ASN A 734 -20.55 -66.47 -27.77
N ASN A 735 -19.91 -65.44 -28.36
CA ASN A 735 -20.56 -64.23 -28.91
C ASN A 735 -20.16 -64.02 -30.38
N ASP A 736 -21.06 -64.27 -31.30
CA ASP A 736 -20.85 -64.10 -32.76
C ASP A 736 -20.87 -62.65 -33.20
N HIS A 737 -21.18 -61.73 -32.31
CA HIS A 737 -21.17 -60.25 -32.58
C HIS A 737 -19.82 -59.59 -32.41
N LEU A 738 -18.81 -60.25 -31.78
CA LEU A 738 -17.50 -59.71 -31.44
C LEU A 738 -16.36 -60.30 -32.32
N LEU A 739 -16.64 -60.54 -33.59
CA LEU A 739 -15.68 -61.14 -34.50
C LEU A 739 -14.43 -60.33 -34.76
N LEU A 740 -14.54 -59.01 -34.85
CA LEU A 740 -13.42 -58.06 -35.04
C LEU A 740 -12.50 -58.02 -33.84
N GLU A 741 -13.07 -58.00 -32.64
CA GLU A 741 -12.34 -58.02 -31.37
C GLU A 741 -11.62 -59.39 -31.19
N ARG A 742 -12.28 -60.53 -31.56
CA ARG A 742 -11.66 -61.85 -31.52
C ARG A 742 -10.51 -61.96 -32.53
N ALA A 743 -10.66 -61.43 -33.72
CA ALA A 743 -9.58 -61.40 -34.72
C ALA A 743 -8.37 -60.58 -34.18
N THR A 744 -8.60 -59.45 -33.50
CA THR A 744 -7.54 -58.65 -32.89
C THR A 744 -6.78 -59.42 -31.77
N LEU A 745 -7.51 -60.19 -30.96
CA LEU A 745 -6.92 -61.03 -29.91
C LEU A 745 -6.11 -62.22 -30.47
N HIS A 746 -6.60 -62.94 -31.51
CA HIS A 746 -5.82 -63.96 -32.21
C HIS A 746 -4.54 -63.31 -32.80
N GLY A 747 -4.63 -62.08 -33.34
CA GLY A 747 -3.45 -61.35 -33.81
C GLY A 747 -2.40 -61.10 -32.72
N LYS A 748 -2.81 -60.76 -31.48
CA LYS A 748 -1.92 -60.66 -30.35
C LYS A 748 -1.28 -61.96 -29.87
N LEU A 749 -1.94 -63.09 -30.15
CA LEU A 749 -1.42 -64.46 -29.90
C LEU A 749 -0.53 -64.97 -31.03
N GLU A 750 -0.25 -64.13 -32.04
CA GLU A 750 0.50 -64.48 -33.26
C GLU A 750 -0.22 -65.57 -34.13
N GLU A 751 -1.49 -65.85 -33.84
CA GLU A 751 -2.31 -66.75 -34.60
C GLU A 751 -2.99 -66.02 -35.79
N HIS A 752 -2.15 -65.47 -36.68
CA HIS A 752 -2.62 -64.63 -37.78
C HIS A 752 -3.49 -65.27 -38.78
N ASP A 753 -3.29 -66.62 -39.01
CA ASP A 753 -4.14 -67.46 -39.87
C ASP A 753 -5.58 -67.46 -39.37
N LYS A 754 -5.82 -67.66 -38.09
CA LYS A 754 -7.16 -67.67 -37.50
C LYS A 754 -7.78 -66.27 -37.55
N ALA A 755 -6.97 -65.22 -37.23
CA ALA A 755 -7.45 -63.90 -37.30
C ALA A 755 -7.92 -63.47 -38.70
N LEU A 756 -7.15 -63.80 -39.71
CA LEU A 756 -7.49 -63.49 -41.10
C LEU A 756 -8.66 -64.33 -41.61
N HIS A 757 -8.77 -65.60 -41.17
CA HIS A 757 -9.90 -66.43 -41.48
C HIS A 757 -11.21 -65.82 -40.93
N ILE A 758 -11.23 -65.33 -39.69
CA ILE A 758 -12.41 -64.69 -39.10
C ILE A 758 -12.77 -63.41 -39.87
N LEU A 759 -11.82 -62.60 -40.24
CA LEU A 759 -12.07 -61.31 -40.93
C LEU A 759 -12.56 -61.53 -42.37
N VAL A 760 -12.00 -62.50 -43.06
CA VAL A 760 -12.32 -62.78 -44.49
C VAL A 760 -13.54 -63.61 -44.65
N HIS A 761 -13.70 -64.70 -43.90
CA HIS A 761 -14.76 -65.68 -44.12
C HIS A 761 -15.98 -65.54 -43.23
N GLU A 762 -15.77 -65.08 -41.94
CA GLU A 762 -16.89 -64.91 -41.01
C GLU A 762 -17.45 -63.48 -41.10
N LEU A 763 -16.58 -62.42 -41.04
CA LEU A 763 -16.99 -61.03 -41.04
C LEU A 763 -17.17 -60.43 -42.43
N ARG A 764 -16.48 -60.99 -43.42
CA ARG A 764 -16.48 -60.57 -44.85
C ARG A 764 -16.04 -59.10 -45.03
N ASP A 765 -15.18 -58.62 -44.20
CA ASP A 765 -14.67 -57.26 -44.24
C ASP A 765 -13.22 -57.26 -44.73
N PHE A 766 -13.02 -57.13 -46.01
CA PHE A 766 -11.71 -57.15 -46.66
C PHE A 766 -10.85 -55.91 -46.28
N PRO A 767 -11.41 -54.70 -46.19
CA PRO A 767 -10.69 -53.53 -45.67
C PRO A 767 -10.13 -53.75 -44.27
N SER A 768 -10.92 -54.33 -43.36
CA SER A 768 -10.48 -54.64 -42.03
C SER A 768 -9.40 -55.71 -41.97
N ALA A 769 -9.42 -56.69 -42.89
CA ALA A 769 -8.35 -57.70 -43.01
C ALA A 769 -7.03 -57.08 -43.48
N GLU A 770 -7.05 -56.08 -44.39
CA GLU A 770 -5.88 -55.35 -44.83
C GLU A 770 -5.37 -54.48 -43.70
N ALA A 771 -6.26 -53.73 -43.01
CA ALA A 771 -5.91 -52.89 -41.87
C ALA A 771 -5.29 -53.72 -40.73
N PHE A 772 -5.78 -54.92 -40.49
CA PHE A 772 -5.21 -55.86 -39.53
C PHE A 772 -3.77 -56.25 -39.89
N VAL A 773 -3.46 -56.57 -41.12
CA VAL A 773 -2.11 -56.94 -41.59
C VAL A 773 -1.16 -55.76 -41.42
N ILE A 774 -1.61 -54.49 -41.75
CA ILE A 774 -0.84 -53.28 -41.55
C ILE A 774 -0.57 -53.05 -40.05
N TRP A 775 -1.56 -53.24 -39.21
CA TRP A 775 -1.44 -53.09 -37.76
C TRP A 775 -0.52 -54.15 -37.18
N ALA A 776 -0.73 -55.44 -37.48
CA ALA A 776 0.10 -56.52 -36.94
C ALA A 776 1.57 -56.48 -37.40
N SER A 777 1.86 -55.80 -38.51
CA SER A 777 3.22 -55.61 -39.02
C SER A 777 3.85 -54.22 -38.69
N SER A 778 3.16 -53.34 -38.00
CA SER A 778 3.59 -51.95 -37.81
C SER A 778 4.92 -51.80 -37.00
N CYS A 779 5.20 -52.71 -36.09
CA CYS A 779 6.40 -52.70 -35.25
C CYS A 779 7.42 -53.79 -35.65
N GLN A 780 7.21 -54.51 -36.78
CA GLN A 780 8.01 -55.62 -37.23
C GLN A 780 8.81 -55.26 -38.50
N ASP A 781 9.79 -56.10 -38.84
CA ASP A 781 10.61 -55.93 -40.05
C ASP A 781 9.84 -56.09 -41.37
N SER A 782 10.39 -55.56 -42.44
CA SER A 782 9.79 -55.67 -43.79
C SER A 782 9.52 -57.08 -44.23
N ALA A 783 10.33 -58.02 -43.81
CA ALA A 783 10.18 -59.43 -44.16
C ALA A 783 8.98 -60.08 -43.46
N TYR A 784 8.70 -59.65 -42.19
CA TYR A 784 7.50 -60.09 -41.46
C TYR A 784 6.23 -59.53 -42.09
N ARG A 785 6.24 -58.27 -42.47
CA ARG A 785 5.13 -57.63 -43.18
C ARG A 785 4.82 -58.35 -44.50
N GLN A 786 5.86 -58.63 -45.24
CA GLN A 786 5.71 -59.43 -46.51
C GLN A 786 5.09 -60.76 -46.26
N ARG A 787 5.47 -61.53 -45.24
CA ARG A 787 4.87 -62.80 -44.87
C ARG A 787 3.39 -62.73 -44.58
N LEU A 788 2.98 -61.70 -43.80
CA LEU A 788 1.56 -61.52 -43.47
C LEU A 788 0.71 -61.12 -44.68
N PHE A 789 1.21 -60.31 -45.59
CA PHE A 789 0.50 -60.01 -46.83
C PHE A 789 0.37 -61.27 -47.75
N HIS A 790 1.40 -62.12 -47.75
CA HIS A 790 1.29 -63.39 -48.46
C HIS A 790 0.30 -64.36 -47.80
N LEU A 791 0.21 -64.35 -46.43
CA LEU A 791 -0.77 -65.14 -45.72
C LEU A 791 -2.20 -64.67 -46.05
N LEU A 792 -2.44 -63.32 -46.03
CA LEU A 792 -3.73 -62.76 -46.42
C LEU A 792 -4.13 -63.09 -47.84
N LEU A 793 -3.18 -63.05 -48.80
CA LEU A 793 -3.39 -63.47 -50.15
C LEU A 793 -3.72 -64.97 -50.21
N GLY A 794 -3.06 -65.81 -49.40
CA GLY A 794 -3.33 -67.21 -49.29
C GLY A 794 -4.76 -67.50 -48.82
N VAL A 795 -5.24 -66.76 -47.81
CA VAL A 795 -6.61 -66.89 -47.28
C VAL A 795 -7.65 -66.46 -48.35
N TYR A 796 -7.39 -65.49 -49.20
CA TYR A 796 -8.26 -65.08 -50.31
C TYR A 796 -8.28 -66.10 -51.39
N LEU A 797 -7.24 -66.89 -51.61
CA LEU A 797 -7.09 -67.90 -52.66
C LEU A 797 -7.46 -69.28 -52.21
N ASP A 798 -7.73 -69.55 -50.92
CA ASP A 798 -8.05 -70.84 -50.38
C ASP A 798 -9.46 -71.30 -50.80
N ARG A 799 -9.50 -72.19 -51.75
CA ARG A 799 -10.73 -72.82 -52.32
C ARG A 799 -11.26 -73.95 -51.47
N THR A 800 -10.55 -74.46 -50.53
CA THR A 800 -10.96 -75.65 -49.76
C THR A 800 -12.10 -75.42 -48.80
N LEU A 801 -12.28 -74.18 -48.40
CA LEU A 801 -13.27 -73.71 -47.40
C LEU A 801 -14.59 -73.28 -48.03
N THR A 802 -14.64 -73.00 -49.35
CA THR A 802 -15.86 -72.56 -50.03
C THR A 802 -16.89 -73.75 -50.21
N GLY A 803 -16.49 -74.99 -49.86
CA GLY A 803 -17.38 -76.19 -49.94
C GLY A 803 -18.13 -76.51 -48.65
N LYS A 804 -17.88 -75.94 -47.52
CA LYS A 804 -18.46 -76.32 -46.20
C LYS A 804 -19.26 -75.25 -45.48
N SER A 805 -19.30 -74.05 -45.99
CA SER A 805 -20.07 -73.00 -45.32
C SER A 805 -21.28 -72.63 -46.15
N ALA A 806 -22.44 -72.64 -45.52
CA ALA A 806 -23.70 -72.27 -46.08
C ALA A 806 -23.73 -70.91 -46.73
N ALA A 807 -24.17 -70.87 -47.98
CA ALA A 807 -24.75 -69.78 -48.73
C ALA A 807 -24.13 -68.42 -48.58
N GLY A 808 -23.33 -67.94 -49.57
CA GLY A 808 -23.28 -66.53 -49.86
C GLY A 808 -21.99 -65.84 -50.17
N VAL A 809 -20.79 -66.47 -50.22
CA VAL A 809 -19.59 -65.83 -50.79
C VAL A 809 -19.42 -66.21 -52.21
N SER A 810 -19.55 -65.25 -53.14
CA SER A 810 -19.25 -65.59 -54.55
C SER A 810 -17.73 -65.78 -54.68
N SER A 811 -17.24 -66.80 -55.38
CA SER A 811 -15.81 -66.94 -55.66
C SER A 811 -15.22 -65.65 -56.30
N GLY A 812 -16.08 -64.90 -57.01
CA GLY A 812 -15.73 -63.67 -57.70
C GLY A 812 -15.35 -62.50 -56.72
N ASP A 813 -15.92 -62.41 -55.50
CA ASP A 813 -15.68 -61.34 -54.57
C ASP A 813 -14.28 -61.49 -53.93
N LEU A 814 -13.89 -62.71 -53.59
CA LEU A 814 -12.57 -63.07 -53.07
C LEU A 814 -11.45 -62.86 -54.09
N GLU A 815 -11.74 -63.24 -55.36
CA GLU A 815 -10.83 -63.02 -56.48
C GLU A 815 -10.61 -61.51 -56.74
N MET A 816 -11.70 -60.75 -56.69
CA MET A 816 -11.61 -59.29 -56.84
C MET A 816 -10.80 -58.71 -55.70
N ALA A 817 -11.04 -59.06 -54.41
CA ALA A 817 -10.29 -58.63 -53.26
C ALA A 817 -8.80 -58.98 -53.36
N ALA A 818 -8.48 -60.18 -53.86
CA ALA A 818 -7.08 -60.58 -54.09
C ALA A 818 -6.39 -59.71 -55.15
N VAL A 819 -7.08 -59.42 -56.25
CA VAL A 819 -6.58 -58.53 -57.31
C VAL A 819 -6.38 -57.09 -56.78
N ASP A 820 -7.34 -56.60 -56.03
CA ASP A 820 -7.23 -55.28 -55.40
C ASP A 820 -6.11 -55.16 -54.37
N LEU A 821 -5.91 -56.21 -53.56
CA LEU A 821 -4.82 -56.32 -52.64
C LEU A 821 -3.47 -56.23 -53.35
N LEU A 822 -3.27 -57.02 -54.40
CA LEU A 822 -2.06 -57.04 -55.25
C LEU A 822 -1.85 -55.65 -55.91
N ASN A 823 -2.95 -55.02 -56.34
CA ASN A 823 -2.84 -53.70 -56.97
C ASN A 823 -2.61 -52.57 -56.00
N ARG A 824 -3.06 -52.66 -54.79
CA ARG A 824 -2.80 -51.59 -53.74
C ARG A 824 -1.43 -51.73 -53.09
N HIS A 825 -1.03 -52.97 -52.75
CA HIS A 825 0.18 -53.24 -51.98
C HIS A 825 1.26 -53.97 -52.74
N GLY A 826 1.29 -53.92 -54.09
CA GLY A 826 2.18 -54.61 -54.95
C GLY A 826 3.67 -54.47 -54.65
N GLU A 827 4.09 -53.48 -53.98
CA GLU A 827 5.50 -53.22 -53.59
C GLU A 827 5.96 -54.11 -52.43
N VAL A 828 5.03 -54.60 -51.62
CA VAL A 828 5.32 -55.40 -50.41
C VAL A 828 5.46 -56.91 -50.84
N PHE A 829 4.88 -57.32 -51.96
CA PHE A 829 4.85 -58.66 -52.35
C PHE A 829 6.10 -59.14 -53.11
N ASP A 830 6.54 -60.39 -52.87
CA ASP A 830 7.49 -61.04 -53.71
C ASP A 830 6.75 -61.55 -54.97
N ALA A 831 7.05 -60.93 -56.10
CA ALA A 831 6.36 -61.24 -57.36
C ALA A 831 6.48 -62.67 -57.77
N VAL A 832 7.61 -63.34 -57.52
CA VAL A 832 7.83 -64.76 -57.87
C VAL A 832 6.96 -65.68 -57.01
N ARG A 833 6.86 -65.37 -55.73
CA ARG A 833 6.03 -66.13 -54.77
C ARG A 833 4.54 -65.95 -55.09
N VAL A 834 4.10 -64.79 -55.42
CA VAL A 834 2.72 -64.50 -55.84
C VAL A 834 2.36 -65.26 -57.08
N LEU A 835 3.19 -65.29 -58.12
CA LEU A 835 2.94 -66.02 -59.33
C LEU A 835 2.83 -67.54 -59.10
N ARG A 836 3.46 -68.08 -58.07
CA ARG A 836 3.32 -69.51 -57.72
C ARG A 836 2.04 -69.82 -56.92
N MET A 837 1.48 -68.83 -56.28
CA MET A 837 0.23 -68.98 -55.50
C MET A 837 -1.04 -68.82 -56.33
N LEU A 838 -0.93 -68.11 -57.43
CA LEU A 838 -2.08 -67.79 -58.29
C LEU A 838 -2.62 -69.02 -59.02
N PRO A 839 -3.97 -69.15 -59.16
CA PRO A 839 -4.59 -70.17 -59.95
C PRO A 839 -4.23 -70.03 -61.41
N GLU A 840 -4.07 -71.22 -62.11
CA GLU A 840 -3.66 -71.27 -63.51
C GLU A 840 -4.63 -70.61 -64.50
N GLY A 841 -5.92 -70.42 -64.14
CA GLY A 841 -6.91 -69.77 -64.98
C GLY A 841 -6.99 -68.24 -64.94
N TRP A 842 -6.12 -67.51 -64.18
CA TRP A 842 -6.18 -66.04 -64.04
C TRP A 842 -5.59 -65.35 -65.27
N SER A 843 -6.28 -64.38 -65.80
CA SER A 843 -5.82 -63.52 -66.87
C SER A 843 -4.70 -62.62 -66.45
N LEU A 844 -3.56 -62.59 -67.20
CA LEU A 844 -2.45 -61.63 -66.97
C LEU A 844 -2.89 -60.20 -67.12
N GLN A 845 -4.01 -59.95 -67.78
CA GLN A 845 -4.54 -58.59 -67.92
C GLN A 845 -4.99 -58.03 -66.54
N LEU A 846 -5.53 -58.88 -65.67
CA LEU A 846 -5.90 -58.49 -64.29
C LEU A 846 -4.70 -58.14 -63.40
N LEU A 847 -3.58 -58.79 -63.63
CA LEU A 847 -2.34 -58.64 -62.91
C LEU A 847 -1.37 -57.62 -63.50
N ARG A 848 -1.70 -57.06 -64.66
CA ARG A 848 -0.87 -56.08 -65.38
C ARG A 848 -0.40 -54.93 -64.51
N PRO A 849 -1.24 -54.25 -63.66
CA PRO A 849 -0.76 -53.16 -62.82
C PRO A 849 0.28 -53.63 -61.78
N PHE A 850 0.06 -54.77 -61.16
CA PHE A 850 0.96 -55.40 -60.19
C PHE A 850 2.30 -55.76 -60.80
N LEU A 851 2.30 -56.51 -61.84
CA LEU A 851 3.50 -56.99 -62.55
C LEU A 851 4.30 -55.81 -63.11
N GLY A 852 3.63 -54.83 -63.66
CA GLY A 852 4.26 -53.62 -64.18
C GLY A 852 4.99 -52.77 -63.07
N ARG A 853 4.43 -52.76 -61.87
CA ARG A 853 5.10 -52.16 -60.73
C ARG A 853 6.24 -52.94 -60.18
N ALA A 854 6.08 -54.29 -60.06
CA ALA A 854 7.13 -55.17 -59.56
C ALA A 854 8.39 -55.15 -60.48
N VAL A 855 8.21 -55.14 -61.79
CA VAL A 855 9.33 -54.99 -62.75
C VAL A 855 9.97 -53.68 -62.64
N ARG A 856 9.22 -52.58 -62.53
CA ARG A 856 9.82 -51.23 -62.33
C ARG A 856 10.59 -51.08 -61.00
N ALA A 857 10.09 -51.62 -59.92
CA ALA A 857 10.74 -51.65 -58.63
C ALA A 857 12.08 -52.41 -58.63
N SER A 858 12.03 -53.61 -59.24
CA SER A 858 13.24 -54.45 -59.43
C SER A 858 14.30 -53.74 -60.27
N MET A 859 13.88 -53.11 -61.40
CA MET A 859 14.80 -52.31 -62.22
C MET A 859 15.39 -51.10 -61.48
N HIS A 860 14.53 -50.45 -60.68
CA HIS A 860 15.01 -49.32 -59.89
C HIS A 860 16.02 -49.75 -58.80
N ALA A 861 15.76 -50.86 -58.11
CA ALA A 861 16.66 -51.38 -57.06
C ALA A 861 18.03 -51.80 -57.70
N CYS A 862 17.96 -52.45 -58.88
CA CYS A 862 19.19 -52.78 -59.60
C CYS A 862 20.00 -51.56 -59.99
N ARG A 863 19.35 -50.46 -60.49
CA ARG A 863 20.03 -49.22 -60.85
C ARG A 863 20.58 -48.49 -59.63
N THR A 864 19.84 -48.43 -58.56
CA THR A 864 20.28 -47.82 -57.32
C THR A 864 21.50 -48.50 -56.71
N SER A 865 21.47 -49.88 -56.73
CA SER A 865 22.62 -50.67 -56.29
C SER A 865 23.88 -50.44 -57.17
N GLN A 866 23.73 -50.28 -58.48
CA GLN A 866 24.81 -49.94 -59.36
C GLN A 866 25.40 -48.57 -59.10
N ILE A 867 24.53 -47.55 -58.83
CA ILE A 867 24.99 -46.20 -58.48
C ILE A 867 25.73 -46.21 -57.14
N ALA A 868 25.17 -46.91 -56.13
CA ALA A 868 25.80 -47.02 -54.82
C ALA A 868 27.18 -47.71 -54.90
N LEU A 869 27.28 -48.77 -55.70
CA LEU A 869 28.56 -49.38 -55.90
C LEU A 869 29.57 -48.51 -56.62
N GLY A 870 29.12 -47.67 -57.60
CA GLY A 870 29.94 -46.75 -58.33
C GLY A 870 30.45 -45.62 -57.40
N LEU A 871 29.57 -45.09 -56.53
CA LEU A 871 29.95 -44.07 -55.54
C LEU A 871 30.97 -44.59 -54.51
N ALA A 872 30.72 -45.81 -53.97
CA ALA A 872 31.65 -46.43 -53.02
C ALA A 872 33.04 -46.71 -53.65
N HIS A 873 33.05 -47.10 -54.95
CA HIS A 873 34.27 -47.29 -55.68
C HIS A 873 35.03 -45.94 -55.88
N SER A 874 34.31 -44.85 -56.23
CA SER A 874 34.87 -43.51 -56.35
C SER A 874 35.47 -42.99 -55.05
N GLU A 875 34.76 -43.16 -53.94
CA GLU A 875 35.23 -42.81 -52.62
C GLU A 875 36.49 -43.56 -52.21
N ASN A 876 36.55 -44.85 -52.49
CA ASN A 876 37.75 -45.68 -52.24
C ASN A 876 38.95 -45.18 -53.05
N LEU A 877 38.74 -44.81 -54.31
CA LEU A 877 39.77 -44.27 -55.15
C LEU A 877 40.27 -42.88 -54.64
N GLN A 878 39.39 -42.07 -54.16
CA GLN A 878 39.71 -40.77 -53.60
C GLN A 878 40.52 -40.91 -52.30
N LEU A 879 40.13 -41.84 -51.41
CA LEU A 879 40.87 -42.14 -50.19
C LEU A 879 42.28 -42.68 -50.49
N LEU A 880 42.43 -43.56 -51.57
CA LEU A 880 43.71 -44.02 -52.02
C LEU A 880 44.55 -42.88 -52.53
N HIS A 881 43.98 -41.98 -53.32
CA HIS A 881 44.69 -40.78 -53.81
C HIS A 881 45.16 -39.90 -52.65
N ASP A 882 44.33 -39.61 -51.70
CA ASP A 882 44.71 -38.80 -50.55
C ASP A 882 45.80 -39.46 -49.70
N ARG A 883 45.71 -40.77 -49.54
CA ARG A 883 46.75 -41.58 -48.89
C ARG A 883 48.08 -41.51 -49.60
N LEU A 884 48.07 -41.56 -50.94
CA LEU A 884 49.29 -41.42 -51.76
C LEU A 884 49.83 -40.00 -51.70
N LYS A 885 48.96 -38.96 -51.65
CA LYS A 885 49.34 -37.55 -51.52
C LYS A 885 50.02 -37.27 -50.19
N GLU A 886 49.46 -37.85 -49.14
CA GLU A 886 50.05 -37.73 -47.80
C GLU A 886 51.38 -38.45 -47.71
N ARG A 887 51.54 -39.64 -48.33
CA ARG A 887 52.83 -40.36 -48.38
C ARG A 887 53.90 -39.64 -49.19
N LYS A 888 53.53 -38.78 -50.11
CA LYS A 888 54.52 -37.99 -50.94
C LYS A 888 54.95 -36.69 -50.23
N LYS A 889 54.39 -36.34 -49.15
CA LYS A 889 54.77 -35.13 -48.40
C LYS A 889 56.14 -35.37 -47.76
N PRO A 890 57.17 -34.57 -48.09
CA PRO A 890 58.45 -34.68 -47.46
C PRO A 890 58.40 -34.23 -46.02
N ILE A 891 58.95 -35.01 -45.15
CA ILE A 891 59.05 -34.69 -43.73
C ILE A 891 60.47 -34.26 -43.43
N LEU A 892 60.60 -33.00 -43.07
CA LEU A 892 61.91 -32.45 -42.68
C LEU A 892 62.16 -32.69 -41.21
N VAL A 893 63.03 -33.59 -40.85
CA VAL A 893 63.44 -33.81 -39.46
C VAL A 893 64.76 -33.04 -39.31
N SER A 894 64.75 -31.99 -38.53
CA SER A 894 65.94 -31.18 -38.20
C SER A 894 66.49 -31.57 -36.84
N GLU A 895 67.77 -31.41 -36.61
CA GLU A 895 68.42 -31.71 -35.31
C GLU A 895 67.83 -31.02 -34.07
N LYS A 896 67.01 -29.96 -34.29
CA LYS A 896 66.29 -29.24 -33.20
C LYS A 896 64.94 -29.80 -32.91
N LYS A 897 64.46 -30.74 -33.69
CA LYS A 897 63.11 -31.37 -33.41
C LYS A 897 63.32 -32.73 -32.78
N GLY A 898 62.97 -32.89 -31.52
CA GLY A 898 62.94 -34.14 -30.80
C GLY A 898 61.71 -34.97 -31.08
N CYS A 899 61.74 -36.24 -30.67
CA CYS A 899 60.62 -37.16 -30.70
C CYS A 899 59.41 -36.62 -29.94
N HIS A 900 58.28 -36.61 -30.55
CA HIS A 900 57.05 -36.03 -29.90
C HIS A 900 56.49 -36.84 -28.74
N LEU A 901 56.97 -38.07 -28.55
CA LEU A 901 56.57 -38.95 -27.45
C LEU A 901 57.52 -38.87 -26.25
N CYS A 902 58.84 -38.84 -26.45
CA CYS A 902 59.84 -38.83 -25.39
C CYS A 902 60.65 -37.52 -25.33
N HIS A 903 60.44 -36.61 -26.23
CA HIS A 903 61.10 -35.29 -26.35
C HIS A 903 62.60 -35.34 -26.50
N ASN A 904 63.25 -36.53 -26.67
CA ASN A 904 64.67 -36.65 -26.92
C ASN A 904 64.98 -36.44 -28.41
N THR A 905 66.18 -36.00 -28.74
CA THR A 905 66.69 -35.85 -30.11
C THR A 905 66.75 -37.19 -30.83
N PHE A 906 66.59 -37.17 -32.16
CA PHE A 906 66.66 -38.35 -32.98
C PHE A 906 68.19 -38.74 -33.21
N SER A 907 68.64 -39.71 -32.45
CA SER A 907 69.97 -40.24 -32.52
C SER A 907 70.07 -41.57 -33.31
N GLU A 908 68.88 -42.19 -33.59
CA GLU A 908 68.77 -43.42 -34.33
C GLU A 908 68.29 -43.17 -35.73
N PRO A 909 68.74 -43.99 -36.70
CA PRO A 909 68.40 -43.79 -38.10
C PRO A 909 66.94 -44.10 -38.45
N ASP A 910 66.24 -44.83 -37.58
CA ASP A 910 64.83 -45.22 -37.83
C ASP A 910 63.85 -44.29 -37.10
N VAL A 911 63.26 -43.44 -37.88
CA VAL A 911 62.21 -42.50 -37.43
C VAL A 911 60.84 -42.85 -38.04
N VAL A 912 59.83 -43.00 -37.25
CA VAL A 912 58.44 -43.23 -37.75
C VAL A 912 57.71 -41.90 -37.69
N CYS A 913 56.98 -41.60 -38.75
CA CYS A 913 56.05 -40.46 -38.75
C CYS A 913 54.64 -40.88 -38.56
N LEU A 914 54.01 -40.32 -37.52
CA LEU A 914 52.59 -40.47 -37.26
C LEU A 914 51.76 -39.62 -38.24
N PRO A 915 50.47 -39.95 -38.45
CA PRO A 915 49.55 -39.13 -39.23
C PRO A 915 49.62 -37.69 -38.79
N GLY A 916 49.75 -36.74 -39.73
CA GLY A 916 49.97 -35.30 -39.44
C GLY A 916 51.42 -34.87 -39.49
N GLY A 917 52.36 -35.78 -39.89
CA GLY A 917 53.80 -35.42 -40.16
C GLY A 917 54.64 -35.22 -38.88
N VAL A 918 54.24 -35.85 -37.79
CA VAL A 918 54.89 -35.74 -36.47
C VAL A 918 55.92 -36.87 -36.35
N PRO A 919 57.26 -36.59 -36.32
CA PRO A 919 58.31 -37.58 -36.22
C PRO A 919 58.42 -38.13 -34.78
N VAL A 920 58.54 -39.44 -34.63
CA VAL A 920 58.73 -40.15 -33.35
C VAL A 920 59.72 -41.29 -33.54
N HIS A 921 60.35 -41.73 -32.43
CA HIS A 921 61.25 -42.87 -32.51
C HIS A 921 60.49 -44.18 -32.76
N THR A 922 60.99 -45.09 -33.47
CA THR A 922 60.38 -46.42 -33.72
C THR A 922 60.09 -47.17 -32.41
N HIS A 923 61.02 -47.10 -31.46
CA HIS A 923 60.81 -47.77 -30.16
C HIS A 923 59.76 -47.13 -29.33
N CYS A 924 59.56 -45.77 -29.41
CA CYS A 924 58.48 -45.08 -28.70
C CYS A 924 57.08 -45.44 -29.21
N VAL A 925 56.95 -45.70 -30.49
CA VAL A 925 55.71 -46.25 -31.08
C VAL A 925 55.48 -47.67 -30.66
N ALA A 926 56.50 -48.52 -30.66
CA ALA A 926 56.41 -49.90 -30.23
C ALA A 926 56.03 -50.02 -28.72
N GLN A 927 56.50 -49.09 -27.87
CA GLN A 927 56.15 -49.05 -26.46
C GLN A 927 54.71 -48.64 -26.22
N ARG A 928 54.18 -47.72 -27.01
CA ARG A 928 52.76 -47.28 -26.95
C ARG A 928 51.79 -48.31 -27.48
N VAL A 929 52.24 -49.20 -28.29
CA VAL A 929 51.42 -50.34 -28.78
C VAL A 929 51.35 -51.45 -27.73
N ARG A 930 52.40 -51.61 -26.89
CA ARG A 930 52.42 -52.58 -25.80
C ARG A 930 51.65 -52.13 -24.55
N ASP A 931 51.62 -50.80 -24.29
CA ASP A 931 50.85 -50.19 -23.16
C ASP A 931 49.80 -49.25 -23.74
N PRO A 932 48.58 -49.68 -24.05
CA PRO A 932 47.51 -48.79 -24.50
C PRO A 932 47.12 -47.88 -23.33
N PRO A 933 47.01 -46.57 -23.53
CA PRO A 933 46.63 -45.65 -22.47
C PRO A 933 45.25 -45.97 -21.93
N THR A 934 45.17 -46.25 -20.64
CA THR A 934 43.90 -46.39 -19.89
C THR A 934 43.01 -45.20 -20.20
N LYS A 935 41.78 -45.46 -20.59
CA LYS A 935 40.76 -44.49 -20.95
C LYS A 935 40.60 -43.44 -19.84
N ARG A 936 41.04 -42.20 -20.12
CA ARG A 936 40.53 -41.04 -19.39
C ARG A 936 39.15 -40.68 -19.96
N PRO A 937 38.16 -40.39 -19.14
CA PRO A 937 36.84 -39.98 -19.63
C PRO A 937 36.93 -38.61 -20.28
N LEU A 938 36.34 -38.54 -21.49
CA LEU A 938 36.11 -37.28 -22.19
C LEU A 938 35.16 -36.39 -21.37
N THR A 939 35.71 -35.32 -20.81
CA THR A 939 34.90 -34.22 -20.35
C THR A 939 34.48 -33.40 -21.58
N ASN A 940 33.18 -33.34 -21.75
CA ASN A 940 32.51 -32.44 -22.67
C ASN A 940 32.91 -30.98 -22.35
N SER A 941 33.56 -30.32 -23.29
CA SER A 941 33.52 -28.88 -23.38
C SER A 941 32.95 -28.52 -24.75
N SER A 942 31.69 -28.22 -24.76
CA SER A 942 31.04 -27.38 -25.74
C SER A 942 31.64 -25.99 -25.68
N ASN A 943 32.13 -25.48 -26.81
CA ASN A 943 31.78 -24.14 -27.29
C ASN A 943 32.52 -23.74 -28.56
N HIS A 944 31.71 -23.27 -29.46
CA HIS A 944 31.93 -22.25 -30.49
C HIS A 944 32.70 -22.58 -31.76
N THR A 945 31.99 -22.56 -32.75
CA THR A 945 31.70 -22.02 -34.11
C THR A 945 31.29 -23.06 -35.10
#